data_62aade68dee5a4637b370e2f9025d0ea
#
_entry.id   62aade68dee5a4637b370e2f9025d0ea
#
_cell.length_a   1.000
_cell.length_b   1.000
_cell.length_c   1.000
_cell.angle_alpha   90.00
_cell.angle_beta   90.00
_cell.angle_gamma   90.00
#
_symmetry.space_group_name_H-M   'P 1'
#
loop_
_entity.id
_entity.type
_entity.pdbx_description
1 polymer ?
#
loop_
_entity_poly.entity_id
_entity_poly.type
_entity_poly.pdbx_seq_one_letter_code
_entity_poly.pdbx_strand_id
1 'polypeptide(L)'
;MRTKVSASTVARTFDGARRCARSFATPARRVVTRAASREDDSERTYLQTLKIANFALVSEQTIEFEKGLNVITGKSGSGKSVLLDAIAQICGSPAKEESIRANAGGAKLEATFRVATASLGSIYDIVNDQITSLSTKDGKNVKPFAPPKEDANALNITRELQYVDSSGKTKRIRSVCRINGRVVPLKALKALGEILMDFNGQGAASTLSDENAQLELLDEWAGTKAMRQKFERLSTELAVQFNKVKNAVELLPGEREELEALLEEYYAVDPEPLEDVALKAELRRLESSRVAVEMCGSVISTIAGERGARGLLREAAHEVKGLIAAAERRSESASSSTRTPGDEDSASEPEPGLDEASLQGLNDALDLLYQAEQISENAEEQVGKYAEALASSPHRREEAQARLRELDRLFKTLRVRTADAAIEAAQAAQERLEAAEVGEEEREESIAELDRLRKATADCAFQLALARREAAGALRGAVTSALTDLEMAGSRFDVTLSWTAREGASEDTNGNVLRVPRASEIGEDDHLVFAVRPTGLDRATFLLAAGQNEPLRPMASIASGGEKARLMLALKMAPVMTDDYASSRANRELASGGISVFDEVDSGVGGRVGARIGHALRRLTTTGSQQVLCVTHLPQVAACGDTHLIVSKSPDDDADGRTTIDIRRIDSRDSRVEEISQMLGIGDVEGRESANRLADEAVAAFS
;
A
#
# COMPACT_ATOMS: atom_id res chain seq x y z
N MET A 1 -26.17 -14.99 10.37
CA MET A 1 -24.93 -15.37 11.12
C MET A 1 -24.07 -16.22 10.20
N ARG A 2 -22.80 -15.83 9.97
CA ARG A 2 -21.88 -16.61 9.12
C ARG A 2 -21.14 -17.59 10.01
N THR A 3 -21.54 -18.86 10.02
CA THR A 3 -20.83 -19.91 10.78
C THR A 3 -19.59 -20.36 10.01
N LYS A 4 -18.43 -20.25 10.64
CA LYS A 4 -17.18 -20.83 10.12
C LYS A 4 -17.18 -22.33 10.44
N VAL A 5 -17.17 -23.17 9.42
CA VAL A 5 -17.01 -24.61 9.59
C VAL A 5 -15.54 -24.91 9.92
N SER A 6 -15.28 -25.65 11.00
CA SER A 6 -13.94 -25.95 11.47
C SER A 6 -13.20 -26.91 10.52
N ALA A 7 -11.87 -26.85 10.53
CA ALA A 7 -11.00 -27.70 9.73
C ALA A 7 -11.26 -29.22 9.91
N SER A 8 -11.80 -29.62 11.07
CA SER A 8 -12.15 -31.02 11.35
C SER A 8 -13.37 -31.54 10.57
N THR A 9 -14.36 -30.69 10.32
CA THR A 9 -15.55 -31.01 9.52
C THR A 9 -15.19 -31.15 8.04
N VAL A 10 -14.33 -30.24 7.54
CA VAL A 10 -13.83 -30.27 6.17
C VAL A 10 -12.92 -31.51 5.95
N ALA A 11 -12.09 -31.89 6.93
CA ALA A 11 -11.22 -33.06 6.83
C ALA A 11 -12.00 -34.40 6.64
N ARG A 12 -13.16 -34.54 7.26
CA ARG A 12 -14.01 -35.73 7.09
C ARG A 12 -14.65 -35.82 5.71
N THR A 13 -14.96 -34.68 5.11
CA THR A 13 -15.50 -34.62 3.73
C THR A 13 -14.45 -35.03 2.70
N PHE A 14 -13.15 -34.78 2.98
CA PHE A 14 -12.03 -35.15 2.09
C PHE A 14 -11.66 -36.62 2.11
N ASP A 15 -11.93 -37.37 3.18
CA ASP A 15 -11.62 -38.81 3.23
C ASP A 15 -12.51 -39.63 2.28
N GLY A 16 -13.72 -39.18 2.00
CA GLY A 16 -14.58 -39.72 0.96
C GLY A 16 -14.03 -39.58 -0.46
N ALA A 17 -13.45 -38.41 -0.75
CA ALA A 17 -12.87 -38.09 -2.07
C ALA A 17 -11.54 -38.83 -2.36
N ARG A 18 -10.75 -39.19 -1.36
CA ARG A 18 -9.52 -39.98 -1.52
C ARG A 18 -9.72 -41.36 -2.11
N ARG A 19 -10.91 -41.96 -2.00
CA ARG A 19 -11.22 -43.27 -2.60
C ARG A 19 -11.40 -43.22 -4.11
N CYS A 20 -11.78 -42.08 -4.68
CA CYS A 20 -11.91 -41.92 -6.14
C CYS A 20 -10.59 -41.55 -6.87
N ALA A 21 -9.58 -41.02 -6.17
CA ALA A 21 -8.37 -40.46 -6.77
C ALA A 21 -7.22 -41.49 -6.98
N ARG A 22 -7.39 -42.77 -6.70
CA ARG A 22 -6.31 -43.79 -6.79
C ARG A 22 -5.95 -44.29 -8.20
N SER A 23 -6.35 -43.62 -9.26
CA SER A 23 -6.17 -44.11 -10.64
C SER A 23 -5.27 -43.23 -11.53
N PHE A 24 -4.34 -42.43 -11.02
CA PHE A 24 -3.36 -41.78 -11.88
C PHE A 24 -1.92 -42.04 -11.42
N ALA A 25 -1.22 -42.83 -12.24
CA ALA A 25 0.17 -43.22 -12.05
C ALA A 25 1.11 -42.02 -12.32
N THR A 26 2.07 -41.83 -11.43
CA THR A 26 3.18 -40.87 -11.52
C THR A 26 4.17 -41.29 -12.62
N PRO A 27 4.61 -40.40 -13.52
CA PRO A 27 5.70 -40.73 -14.45
C PRO A 27 7.08 -40.59 -13.77
N ALA A 28 7.95 -41.54 -14.09
CA ALA A 28 9.27 -41.69 -13.52
C ALA A 28 10.24 -40.55 -13.86
N ARG A 29 11.05 -40.22 -12.87
CA ARG A 29 12.15 -39.24 -12.83
C ARG A 29 13.22 -39.51 -13.89
N ARG A 30 13.54 -38.50 -14.68
CA ARG A 30 14.80 -38.44 -15.46
C ARG A 30 15.65 -37.28 -14.90
N VAL A 31 16.74 -37.62 -14.26
CA VAL A 31 17.75 -36.66 -13.81
C VAL A 31 18.55 -36.21 -15.05
N VAL A 32 18.49 -34.93 -15.38
CA VAL A 32 19.36 -34.30 -16.37
C VAL A 32 20.24 -33.30 -15.62
N THR A 33 21.48 -33.68 -15.40
CA THR A 33 22.55 -32.76 -14.99
C THR A 33 22.88 -31.84 -16.16
N ARG A 34 22.60 -30.56 -16.03
CA ARG A 34 23.00 -29.54 -17.03
C ARG A 34 24.08 -28.64 -16.39
N ALA A 35 25.24 -28.63 -17.03
CA ALA A 35 26.36 -27.75 -16.71
C ALA A 35 25.94 -26.28 -16.84
N ALA A 36 26.42 -25.42 -15.95
CA ALA A 36 26.21 -23.99 -15.95
C ALA A 36 26.75 -23.35 -17.24
N SER A 37 25.85 -23.03 -18.15
CA SER A 37 26.13 -22.18 -19.31
C SER A 37 25.84 -20.73 -18.94
N ARG A 38 26.61 -19.79 -19.47
CA ARG A 38 26.43 -18.33 -19.32
C ARG A 38 24.95 -18.00 -19.51
N GLU A 39 24.33 -17.50 -18.45
CA GLU A 39 22.91 -17.09 -18.46
C GLU A 39 22.74 -15.93 -19.45
N ASP A 40 21.81 -16.09 -20.38
CA ASP A 40 21.43 -15.08 -21.35
C ASP A 40 20.72 -13.93 -20.63
N ASP A 41 21.10 -12.69 -20.91
CA ASP A 41 20.58 -11.47 -20.31
C ASP A 41 19.05 -11.28 -20.53
N SER A 42 18.46 -12.03 -21.46
CA SER A 42 17.04 -11.99 -21.80
C SER A 42 16.12 -12.75 -20.81
N GLU A 43 16.66 -13.47 -19.84
CA GLU A 43 15.88 -14.34 -18.95
C GLU A 43 15.42 -13.70 -17.63
N ARG A 44 15.90 -12.49 -17.27
CA ARG A 44 15.60 -11.87 -15.95
C ARG A 44 15.01 -10.48 -16.07
N THR A 45 14.02 -10.20 -15.21
CA THR A 45 13.50 -8.84 -15.04
C THR A 45 14.25 -8.13 -13.91
N TYR A 46 14.81 -6.95 -14.21
CA TYR A 46 15.50 -6.13 -13.20
C TYR A 46 15.45 -4.64 -13.52
N LEU A 47 15.54 -3.79 -12.49
CA LEU A 47 15.76 -2.36 -12.61
C LEU A 47 17.22 -2.13 -12.97
N GLN A 48 17.48 -1.52 -14.10
CA GLN A 48 18.83 -1.22 -14.59
C GLN A 48 19.29 0.17 -14.15
N THR A 49 18.47 1.20 -14.40
CA THR A 49 18.81 2.58 -14.05
C THR A 49 17.62 3.34 -13.51
N LEU A 50 17.89 4.26 -12.58
CA LEU A 50 16.93 5.21 -12.06
C LEU A 50 17.53 6.61 -12.12
N LYS A 51 16.89 7.52 -12.86
CA LYS A 51 17.24 8.94 -12.90
C LYS A 51 16.23 9.72 -12.09
N ILE A 52 16.73 10.55 -11.21
CA ILE A 52 15.93 11.38 -10.31
C ILE A 52 16.32 12.83 -10.56
N ALA A 53 15.34 13.69 -10.80
CA ALA A 53 15.54 15.13 -10.92
C ALA A 53 14.51 15.89 -10.09
N ASN A 54 14.98 16.76 -9.20
CA ASN A 54 14.18 17.62 -8.33
C ASN A 54 13.15 16.87 -7.45
N PHE A 55 13.51 15.69 -6.97
CA PHE A 55 12.63 14.86 -6.14
C PHE A 55 13.05 14.94 -4.67
N ALA A 56 12.16 15.39 -3.81
CA ALA A 56 12.37 15.58 -2.37
C ALA A 56 13.68 16.34 -2.10
N LEU A 57 14.68 15.68 -1.53
CA LEU A 57 16.00 16.27 -1.25
C LEU A 57 17.05 16.01 -2.36
N VAL A 58 16.71 15.26 -3.41
CA VAL A 58 17.61 14.96 -4.52
C VAL A 58 17.49 16.04 -5.59
N SER A 59 18.61 16.66 -5.97
CA SER A 59 18.65 17.63 -7.08
C SER A 59 18.65 16.90 -8.43
N GLU A 60 19.73 16.19 -8.74
CA GLU A 60 19.85 15.37 -9.93
C GLU A 60 20.79 14.18 -9.63
N GLN A 61 20.32 12.97 -9.90
CA GLN A 61 21.08 11.74 -9.69
C GLN A 61 20.74 10.70 -10.75
N THR A 62 21.74 9.95 -11.18
CA THR A 62 21.57 8.72 -11.97
C THR A 62 22.16 7.56 -11.19
N ILE A 63 21.34 6.56 -10.93
CA ILE A 63 21.70 5.40 -10.11
C ILE A 63 21.62 4.18 -11.00
N GLU A 64 22.67 3.37 -11.00
CA GLU A 64 22.75 2.10 -11.71
C GLU A 64 22.63 0.96 -10.73
N PHE A 65 21.80 -0.02 -11.07
CA PHE A 65 21.58 -1.24 -10.30
C PHE A 65 22.05 -2.45 -11.10
N GLU A 66 22.43 -3.50 -10.40
CA GLU A 66 22.78 -4.78 -10.99
C GLU A 66 21.74 -5.87 -10.65
N LYS A 67 21.82 -7.00 -11.35
CA LYS A 67 20.84 -8.10 -11.25
C LYS A 67 20.79 -8.79 -9.89
N GLY A 68 21.84 -8.69 -9.10
CA GLY A 68 21.98 -9.38 -7.83
C GLY A 68 21.38 -8.63 -6.64
N LEU A 69 22.04 -8.77 -5.49
CA LEU A 69 21.71 -8.08 -4.26
C LEU A 69 22.34 -6.68 -4.25
N ASN A 70 21.51 -5.66 -4.39
CA ASN A 70 21.90 -4.26 -4.28
C ASN A 70 21.64 -3.81 -2.85
N VAL A 71 22.69 -3.51 -2.09
CA VAL A 71 22.58 -3.00 -0.72
C VAL A 71 22.70 -1.48 -0.71
N ILE A 72 21.88 -0.84 0.11
CA ILE A 72 21.80 0.61 0.24
C ILE A 72 22.09 0.94 1.69
N THR A 73 23.24 1.59 1.92
CA THR A 73 23.66 2.02 3.26
C THR A 73 23.70 3.54 3.40
N GLY A 74 24.00 4.01 4.58
CA GLY A 74 24.13 5.42 4.93
C GLY A 74 23.67 5.70 6.34
N LYS A 75 24.08 6.84 6.90
CA LYS A 75 23.74 7.25 8.28
C LYS A 75 22.22 7.37 8.46
N SER A 76 21.76 7.24 9.72
CA SER A 76 20.35 7.50 10.02
C SER A 76 19.94 8.90 9.54
N GLY A 77 18.79 8.99 8.86
CA GLY A 77 18.34 10.26 8.27
C GLY A 77 19.09 10.71 7.02
N SER A 78 19.97 9.90 6.41
CA SER A 78 20.71 10.27 5.19
C SER A 78 19.83 10.40 3.93
N GLY A 79 18.60 9.89 3.97
CA GLY A 79 17.68 9.94 2.83
C GLY A 79 17.50 8.61 2.09
N LYS A 80 17.86 7.48 2.70
CA LYS A 80 17.61 6.13 2.13
C LYS A 80 16.13 5.93 1.75
N SER A 81 15.21 6.36 2.59
CA SER A 81 13.76 6.29 2.32
C SER A 81 13.35 7.13 1.11
N VAL A 82 14.06 8.24 0.82
CA VAL A 82 13.78 9.07 -0.37
C VAL A 82 14.06 8.29 -1.66
N LEU A 83 15.12 7.46 -1.68
CA LEU A 83 15.39 6.58 -2.81
C LEU A 83 14.28 5.54 -2.98
N LEU A 84 13.85 4.89 -1.88
CA LEU A 84 12.73 3.94 -1.93
C LEU A 84 11.43 4.61 -2.35
N ASP A 85 11.16 5.84 -1.89
CA ASP A 85 10.00 6.62 -2.30
C ASP A 85 10.05 6.95 -3.81
N ALA A 86 11.23 7.28 -4.36
CA ALA A 86 11.39 7.51 -5.79
C ALA A 86 11.08 6.24 -6.61
N ILE A 87 11.55 5.07 -6.16
CA ILE A 87 11.26 3.78 -6.77
C ILE A 87 9.75 3.47 -6.67
N ALA A 88 9.14 3.68 -5.50
CA ALA A 88 7.70 3.48 -5.31
C ALA A 88 6.87 4.43 -6.20
N GLN A 89 7.33 5.67 -6.38
CA GLN A 89 6.68 6.63 -7.29
C GLN A 89 6.71 6.17 -8.75
N ILE A 90 7.80 5.58 -9.22
CA ILE A 90 7.91 4.97 -10.56
C ILE A 90 6.92 3.80 -10.70
N CYS A 91 6.63 3.08 -9.62
CA CYS A 91 5.64 2.00 -9.58
C CYS A 91 4.20 2.48 -9.34
N GLY A 92 3.91 3.78 -9.43
CA GLY A 92 2.54 4.30 -9.38
C GLY A 92 2.03 4.69 -8.00
N SER A 93 2.87 4.74 -6.96
CA SER A 93 2.46 5.25 -5.64
C SER A 93 1.96 6.70 -5.70
N PRO A 94 1.01 7.12 -4.84
CA PRO A 94 0.50 8.48 -4.82
C PRO A 94 1.60 9.52 -4.60
N ALA A 95 1.60 10.61 -5.37
CA ALA A 95 2.53 11.71 -5.18
C ALA A 95 2.06 12.60 -4.00
N LYS A 96 3.02 12.99 -3.15
CA LYS A 96 2.81 13.92 -2.04
C LYS A 96 3.46 15.26 -2.39
N GLU A 97 3.07 16.34 -1.71
CA GLU A 97 3.68 17.65 -1.92
C GLU A 97 5.19 17.63 -1.66
N GLU A 98 5.62 16.87 -0.67
CA GLU A 98 7.02 16.65 -0.29
C GLU A 98 7.83 15.88 -1.36
N SER A 99 7.17 15.29 -2.37
CA SER A 99 7.82 14.58 -3.47
C SER A 99 8.51 15.54 -4.45
N ILE A 100 8.15 16.83 -4.47
CA ILE A 100 8.79 17.84 -5.31
C ILE A 100 9.77 18.64 -4.44
N ARG A 101 11.02 18.79 -4.93
CA ARG A 101 12.04 19.57 -4.24
C ARG A 101 11.57 21.01 -4.02
N ALA A 102 11.80 21.53 -2.84
CA ALA A 102 11.42 22.90 -2.50
C ALA A 102 12.01 23.91 -3.51
N ASN A 103 11.17 24.81 -4.00
CA ASN A 103 11.45 25.82 -5.04
C ASN A 103 11.67 25.25 -6.46
N ALA A 104 11.49 23.96 -6.69
CA ALA A 104 11.43 23.40 -8.03
C ALA A 104 10.00 23.51 -8.60
N GLY A 105 9.87 23.79 -9.88
CA GLY A 105 8.57 23.81 -10.57
C GLY A 105 7.95 22.44 -10.78
N GLY A 106 8.71 21.36 -10.56
CA GLY A 106 8.31 19.99 -10.72
C GLY A 106 9.44 19.01 -10.45
N ALA A 107 9.13 17.72 -10.37
CA ALA A 107 10.09 16.64 -10.26
C ALA A 107 9.94 15.67 -11.43
N LYS A 108 11.03 15.02 -11.82
CA LYS A 108 11.05 14.02 -12.89
C LYS A 108 11.78 12.77 -12.42
N LEU A 109 11.14 11.64 -12.63
CA LEU A 109 11.69 10.32 -12.37
C LEU A 109 11.69 9.53 -13.68
N GLU A 110 12.81 8.90 -14.01
CA GLU A 110 12.93 8.01 -15.16
C GLU A 110 13.57 6.70 -14.70
N ALA A 111 12.96 5.57 -15.03
CA ALA A 111 13.50 4.25 -14.73
C ALA A 111 13.57 3.42 -16.02
N THR A 112 14.67 2.70 -16.18
CA THR A 112 14.83 1.69 -17.24
C THR A 112 14.87 0.33 -16.57
N PHE A 113 13.90 -0.51 -16.94
CA PHE A 113 13.84 -1.91 -16.58
C PHE A 113 14.27 -2.78 -17.75
N ARG A 114 14.99 -3.84 -17.45
CA ARG A 114 15.15 -4.97 -18.34
C ARG A 114 14.08 -5.99 -17.99
N VAL A 115 13.33 -6.43 -18.97
CA VAL A 115 12.21 -7.36 -18.79
C VAL A 115 12.57 -8.70 -19.44
N ALA A 116 12.32 -9.78 -18.71
CA ALA A 116 12.48 -11.12 -19.27
C ALA A 116 11.57 -11.32 -20.47
N THR A 117 12.09 -11.97 -21.52
CA THR A 117 11.35 -12.20 -22.78
C THR A 117 10.03 -12.93 -22.55
N ALA A 118 10.00 -13.87 -21.60
CA ALA A 118 8.79 -14.60 -21.22
C ALA A 118 7.70 -13.72 -20.62
N SER A 119 8.08 -12.62 -19.94
CA SER A 119 7.15 -11.71 -19.23
C SER A 119 6.62 -10.58 -20.12
N LEU A 120 7.22 -10.34 -21.29
CA LEU A 120 6.87 -9.22 -22.16
C LEU A 120 5.39 -9.23 -22.55
N GLY A 121 4.86 -10.38 -23.01
CA GLY A 121 3.47 -10.52 -23.43
C GLY A 121 2.51 -10.08 -22.32
N SER A 122 2.64 -10.66 -21.15
CA SER A 122 1.77 -10.39 -19.99
C SER A 122 1.83 -8.93 -19.54
N ILE A 123 3.02 -8.29 -19.57
CA ILE A 123 3.19 -6.87 -19.21
C ILE A 123 2.43 -5.97 -20.19
N TYR A 124 2.56 -6.24 -21.49
CA TYR A 124 1.88 -5.44 -22.50
C TYR A 124 0.37 -5.65 -22.51
N ASP A 125 -0.10 -6.88 -22.28
CA ASP A 125 -1.53 -7.20 -22.16
C ASP A 125 -2.18 -6.43 -20.99
N ILE A 126 -1.55 -6.43 -19.82
CA ILE A 126 -2.07 -5.71 -18.65
C ILE A 126 -2.12 -4.20 -18.88
N VAL A 127 -1.08 -3.64 -19.50
CA VAL A 127 -1.08 -2.20 -19.85
C VAL A 127 -2.17 -1.90 -20.87
N ASN A 128 -2.37 -2.77 -21.86
CA ASN A 128 -3.41 -2.61 -22.86
C ASN A 128 -4.82 -2.70 -22.27
N ASP A 129 -5.08 -3.63 -21.37
CA ASP A 129 -6.36 -3.77 -20.67
C ASP A 129 -6.73 -2.50 -19.89
N GLN A 130 -5.77 -1.91 -19.16
CA GLN A 130 -5.99 -0.68 -18.42
C GLN A 130 -6.20 0.55 -19.34
N ILE A 131 -5.61 0.55 -20.53
CA ILE A 131 -5.81 1.61 -21.52
C ILE A 131 -7.16 1.44 -22.24
N THR A 132 -7.53 0.21 -22.58
CA THR A 132 -8.78 -0.11 -23.30
C THR A 132 -10.00 0.19 -22.43
N SER A 133 -9.95 -0.09 -21.12
CA SER A 133 -11.03 0.23 -20.18
C SER A 133 -11.38 1.73 -20.11
N LEU A 134 -10.45 2.61 -20.50
CA LEU A 134 -10.69 4.05 -20.60
C LEU A 134 -11.19 4.51 -21.98
N SER A 135 -10.92 3.71 -23.03
CA SER A 135 -11.28 4.06 -24.41
C SER A 135 -12.76 3.86 -24.71
N THR A 136 -13.44 3.00 -23.97
CA THR A 136 -14.88 2.75 -24.15
C THR A 136 -15.75 3.98 -23.87
N LYS A 137 -15.25 4.93 -23.07
CA LYS A 137 -15.98 6.20 -22.79
C LYS A 137 -15.85 7.26 -23.90
N ASP A 138 -14.82 7.23 -24.74
CA ASP A 138 -14.55 8.29 -25.75
C ASP A 138 -14.66 7.83 -27.22
N GLY A 139 -14.97 6.56 -27.49
CA GLY A 139 -15.15 6.04 -28.88
C GLY A 139 -13.90 6.11 -29.78
N LYS A 140 -12.72 6.45 -29.25
CA LYS A 140 -11.48 6.53 -30.03
C LYS A 140 -10.72 5.20 -29.97
N ASN A 141 -10.50 4.59 -31.15
CA ASN A 141 -9.64 3.41 -31.30
C ASN A 141 -8.20 3.77 -30.89
N VAL A 142 -7.83 3.40 -29.66
CA VAL A 142 -6.46 3.59 -29.16
C VAL A 142 -5.60 2.44 -29.67
N LYS A 143 -4.53 2.75 -30.41
CA LYS A 143 -3.59 1.73 -30.88
C LYS A 143 -3.04 0.94 -29.68
N PRO A 144 -2.98 -0.41 -29.77
CA PRO A 144 -2.42 -1.22 -28.71
C PRO A 144 -0.97 -0.80 -28.38
N PHE A 145 -0.59 -1.00 -27.15
CA PHE A 145 0.75 -0.74 -26.66
C PHE A 145 1.65 -1.90 -27.13
N ALA A 146 2.76 -1.60 -27.77
CA ALA A 146 3.69 -2.59 -28.31
C ALA A 146 5.13 -2.31 -27.84
N PRO A 147 5.99 -3.33 -27.75
CA PRO A 147 7.40 -3.17 -27.38
C PRO A 147 8.15 -2.23 -28.33
N PRO A 148 9.21 -1.57 -27.85
CA PRO A 148 10.06 -0.75 -28.69
C PRO A 148 10.72 -1.59 -29.78
N LYS A 149 10.90 -1.01 -30.98
CA LYS A 149 11.51 -1.73 -32.12
C LYS A 149 13.02 -1.95 -31.97
N GLU A 150 13.69 -1.07 -31.20
CA GLU A 150 15.14 -1.10 -31.05
C GLU A 150 15.60 -2.08 -29.97
N ASP A 151 14.86 -2.18 -28.87
CA ASP A 151 15.15 -3.10 -27.78
C ASP A 151 13.84 -3.55 -27.11
N ALA A 152 13.35 -4.70 -27.52
CA ALA A 152 12.07 -5.23 -27.04
C ALA A 152 12.05 -5.52 -25.52
N ASN A 153 13.21 -5.79 -24.93
CA ASN A 153 13.37 -6.11 -23.49
C ASN A 153 13.55 -4.87 -22.62
N ALA A 154 13.75 -3.68 -23.21
CA ALA A 154 13.86 -2.44 -22.46
C ALA A 154 12.47 -1.82 -22.22
N LEU A 155 12.16 -1.56 -20.94
CA LEU A 155 10.94 -0.89 -20.53
C LEU A 155 11.32 0.42 -19.82
N ASN A 156 11.04 1.54 -20.48
CA ASN A 156 11.32 2.87 -19.95
C ASN A 156 10.06 3.45 -19.34
N ILE A 157 10.12 3.79 -18.05
CA ILE A 157 9.04 4.43 -17.32
C ILE A 157 9.49 5.84 -16.94
N THR A 158 8.67 6.84 -17.28
CA THR A 158 8.91 8.23 -16.89
C THR A 158 7.70 8.75 -16.12
N ARG A 159 7.96 9.40 -15.00
CA ARG A 159 6.93 10.09 -14.22
C ARG A 159 7.35 11.52 -13.95
N GLU A 160 6.51 12.46 -14.38
CA GLU A 160 6.71 13.90 -14.17
C GLU A 160 5.65 14.40 -13.19
N LEU A 161 6.09 15.10 -12.16
CA LEU A 161 5.25 15.73 -11.15
C LEU A 161 5.38 17.25 -11.33
N GLN A 162 4.28 17.96 -11.47
CA GLN A 162 4.25 19.40 -11.67
C GLN A 162 3.20 20.03 -10.78
N TYR A 163 3.52 21.22 -10.22
CA TYR A 163 2.50 22.01 -9.56
C TYR A 163 1.56 22.61 -10.60
N VAL A 164 0.27 22.50 -10.36
CA VAL A 164 -0.75 23.21 -11.13
C VAL A 164 -1.19 24.39 -10.28
N ASP A 165 -0.92 25.61 -10.76
CA ASP A 165 -1.43 26.83 -10.14
C ASP A 165 -2.95 26.82 -10.19
N SER A 166 -3.57 26.52 -9.07
CA SER A 166 -4.97 26.84 -8.83
C SER A 166 -4.98 28.19 -8.09
N SER A 167 -5.75 29.12 -8.57
CA SER A 167 -5.93 30.50 -8.04
C SER A 167 -6.51 30.54 -6.61
N GLY A 168 -5.98 29.76 -5.68
CA GLY A 168 -6.41 29.67 -4.29
C GLY A 168 -5.64 28.60 -3.51
N LYS A 169 -4.86 29.00 -2.60
CA LYS A 169 -4.28 28.37 -1.37
C LYS A 169 -3.82 26.90 -1.35
N THR A 170 -4.15 26.01 -2.28
CA THR A 170 -3.66 24.63 -2.32
C THR A 170 -3.00 24.32 -3.66
N LYS A 171 -1.69 24.05 -3.62
CA LYS A 171 -0.95 23.57 -4.78
C LYS A 171 -1.39 22.14 -5.10
N ARG A 172 -2.02 21.93 -6.26
CA ARG A 172 -2.32 20.56 -6.73
C ARG A 172 -1.15 20.03 -7.53
N ILE A 173 -0.81 18.76 -7.32
CA ILE A 173 0.22 18.07 -8.10
C ILE A 173 -0.45 17.35 -9.28
N ARG A 174 -0.02 17.66 -10.48
CA ARG A 174 -0.34 16.91 -11.68
C ARG A 174 0.75 15.88 -11.91
N SER A 175 0.38 14.62 -12.08
CA SER A 175 1.29 13.53 -12.43
C SER A 175 1.09 13.13 -13.89
N VAL A 176 2.15 13.17 -14.68
CA VAL A 176 2.16 12.68 -16.07
C VAL A 176 3.04 11.44 -16.11
N CYS A 177 2.43 10.29 -16.45
CA CYS A 177 3.11 9.01 -16.53
C CYS A 177 3.31 8.62 -17.98
N ARG A 178 4.50 8.11 -18.32
CA ARG A 178 4.81 7.58 -19.65
C ARG A 178 5.47 6.22 -19.54
N ILE A 179 5.10 5.33 -20.43
CA ILE A 179 5.76 4.04 -20.63
C ILE A 179 6.26 4.03 -22.07
N ASN A 180 7.55 3.79 -22.28
CA ASN A 180 8.21 3.87 -23.59
C ASN A 180 7.84 5.15 -24.38
N GLY A 181 7.84 6.28 -23.70
CA GLY A 181 7.50 7.60 -24.25
C GLY A 181 6.00 7.89 -24.43
N ARG A 182 5.13 6.90 -24.34
CA ARG A 182 3.69 7.06 -24.49
C ARG A 182 3.02 7.39 -23.14
N VAL A 183 2.16 8.40 -23.12
CA VAL A 183 1.39 8.78 -21.93
C VAL A 183 0.39 7.68 -21.57
N VAL A 184 0.38 7.30 -20.30
CA VAL A 184 -0.52 6.30 -19.73
C VAL A 184 -1.18 6.83 -18.44
N PRO A 185 -2.36 6.33 -18.07
CA PRO A 185 -2.97 6.69 -16.80
C PRO A 185 -2.18 6.12 -15.60
N LEU A 186 -2.29 6.79 -14.45
CA LEU A 186 -1.62 6.35 -13.22
C LEU A 186 -2.04 4.91 -12.82
N LYS A 187 -3.28 4.52 -13.10
CA LYS A 187 -3.80 3.17 -12.83
C LYS A 187 -3.02 2.10 -13.61
N ALA A 188 -2.71 2.35 -14.90
CA ALA A 188 -1.89 1.45 -15.71
C ALA A 188 -0.45 1.37 -15.17
N LEU A 189 0.12 2.50 -14.75
CA LEU A 189 1.44 2.51 -14.13
C LEU A 189 1.45 1.73 -12.80
N LYS A 190 0.41 1.85 -11.98
CA LYS A 190 0.28 1.10 -10.73
C LYS A 190 0.18 -0.40 -10.98
N ALA A 191 -0.67 -0.84 -11.91
CA ALA A 191 -0.80 -2.25 -12.26
C ALA A 191 0.51 -2.83 -12.79
N LEU A 192 1.26 -2.06 -13.58
CA LEU A 192 2.59 -2.44 -14.05
C LEU A 192 3.60 -2.52 -12.90
N GLY A 193 3.58 -1.55 -11.97
CA GLY A 193 4.46 -1.51 -10.81
C GLY A 193 4.29 -2.73 -9.89
N GLU A 194 3.05 -3.18 -9.69
CA GLU A 194 2.71 -4.37 -8.90
C GLU A 194 3.27 -5.67 -9.50
N ILE A 195 3.50 -5.70 -10.82
CA ILE A 195 4.11 -6.84 -11.50
C ILE A 195 5.63 -6.78 -11.48
N LEU A 196 6.20 -5.57 -11.67
CA LEU A 196 7.63 -5.39 -11.77
C LEU A 196 8.34 -5.49 -10.42
N MET A 197 7.72 -4.95 -9.36
CA MET A 197 8.37 -4.77 -8.07
C MET A 197 7.46 -5.15 -6.90
N ASP A 198 8.06 -5.85 -5.96
CA ASP A 198 7.43 -6.23 -4.70
C ASP A 198 8.12 -5.52 -3.53
N PHE A 199 7.39 -4.63 -2.87
CA PHE A 199 7.88 -3.83 -1.74
C PHE A 199 7.61 -4.54 -0.42
N ASN A 200 8.68 -4.91 0.30
CA ASN A 200 8.64 -5.61 1.58
C ASN A 200 9.16 -4.70 2.70
N GLY A 201 8.34 -3.77 3.16
CA GLY A 201 8.67 -2.77 4.19
C GLY A 201 7.43 -2.31 4.94
N GLN A 202 7.44 -1.10 5.51
CA GLN A 202 6.30 -0.55 6.27
C GLN A 202 4.97 -0.53 5.48
N GLY A 203 5.02 -0.43 4.14
CA GLY A 203 3.85 -0.51 3.25
C GLY A 203 3.34 -1.93 2.97
N ALA A 204 4.19 -2.95 3.04
CA ALA A 204 3.83 -4.37 2.79
C ALA A 204 2.94 -4.98 3.90
N ALA A 205 2.83 -4.31 5.04
CA ALA A 205 1.95 -4.73 6.11
C ALA A 205 0.47 -4.81 5.69
N SER A 206 0.05 -4.07 4.66
CA SER A 206 -1.29 -4.13 4.10
C SER A 206 -1.53 -5.41 3.30
N THR A 207 -0.54 -5.86 2.51
CA THR A 207 -0.63 -7.09 1.69
C THR A 207 -0.76 -8.34 2.55
N LEU A 208 0.03 -8.43 3.64
CA LEU A 208 -0.08 -9.56 4.58
C LEU A 208 -1.36 -9.54 5.42
N SER A 209 -2.06 -8.41 5.48
CA SER A 209 -3.32 -8.27 6.19
C SER A 209 -4.53 -8.65 5.33
N ASP A 210 -4.36 -8.72 4.01
CA ASP A 210 -5.41 -9.08 3.06
C ASP A 210 -5.48 -10.61 2.87
N GLU A 211 -6.65 -11.19 3.13
CA GLU A 211 -6.92 -12.62 2.95
C GLU A 211 -6.73 -13.06 1.48
N ASN A 212 -7.01 -12.19 0.50
CA ASN A 212 -6.83 -12.50 -0.91
C ASN A 212 -5.35 -12.54 -1.29
N ALA A 213 -4.55 -11.61 -0.80
CA ALA A 213 -3.10 -11.60 -1.03
C ALA A 213 -2.43 -12.82 -0.37
N GLN A 214 -2.88 -13.25 0.82
CA GLN A 214 -2.41 -14.48 1.46
C GLN A 214 -2.77 -15.71 0.65
N LEU A 215 -3.97 -15.75 0.06
CA LEU A 215 -4.38 -16.84 -0.82
C LEU A 215 -3.56 -16.86 -2.12
N GLU A 216 -3.22 -15.69 -2.66
CA GLU A 216 -2.36 -15.58 -3.84
C GLU A 216 -0.95 -16.10 -3.57
N LEU A 217 -0.36 -15.75 -2.45
CA LEU A 217 0.94 -16.29 -2.02
C LEU A 217 0.89 -17.82 -1.88
N LEU A 218 -0.20 -18.36 -1.32
CA LEU A 218 -0.38 -19.81 -1.22
C LEU A 218 -0.53 -20.45 -2.59
N ASP A 219 -1.31 -19.84 -3.51
CA ASP A 219 -1.48 -20.31 -4.89
C ASP A 219 -0.19 -20.26 -5.69
N GLU A 220 0.63 -19.26 -5.47
CA GLU A 220 1.96 -19.14 -6.05
C GLU A 220 2.89 -20.25 -5.55
N TRP A 221 2.92 -20.45 -4.24
CA TRP A 221 3.66 -21.53 -3.61
C TRP A 221 3.23 -22.92 -4.12
N ALA A 222 1.92 -23.12 -4.19
CA ALA A 222 1.31 -24.38 -4.63
C ALA A 222 1.45 -24.63 -6.15
N GLY A 223 1.77 -23.62 -6.95
CA GLY A 223 1.71 -23.67 -8.40
C GLY A 223 0.29 -23.85 -8.94
N THR A 224 -0.73 -23.45 -8.19
CA THR A 224 -2.15 -23.66 -8.51
C THR A 224 -2.77 -22.55 -9.36
N LYS A 225 -1.99 -21.56 -9.80
CA LYS A 225 -2.48 -20.40 -10.57
C LYS A 225 -3.27 -20.79 -11.81
N ALA A 226 -2.79 -21.76 -12.60
CA ALA A 226 -3.50 -22.25 -13.78
C ALA A 226 -4.84 -22.92 -13.41
N MET A 227 -4.88 -23.66 -12.29
CA MET A 227 -6.10 -24.30 -11.80
C MET A 227 -7.10 -23.26 -11.28
N ARG A 228 -6.62 -22.21 -10.58
CA ARG A 228 -7.43 -21.07 -10.17
C ARG A 228 -8.04 -20.33 -11.35
N GLN A 229 -7.26 -20.03 -12.40
CA GLN A 229 -7.76 -19.40 -13.62
C GLN A 229 -8.81 -20.27 -14.33
N LYS A 230 -8.59 -21.58 -14.36
CA LYS A 230 -9.59 -22.52 -14.91
C LYS A 230 -10.88 -22.48 -14.08
N PHE A 231 -10.77 -22.48 -12.75
CA PHE A 231 -11.93 -22.37 -11.87
C PHE A 231 -12.69 -21.04 -12.06
N GLU A 232 -11.99 -19.94 -12.18
CA GLU A 232 -12.56 -18.59 -12.40
C GLU A 232 -13.35 -18.54 -13.71
N ARG A 233 -12.81 -19.12 -14.81
CA ARG A 233 -13.53 -19.25 -16.07
C ARG A 233 -14.79 -20.09 -15.93
N LEU A 234 -14.68 -21.29 -15.33
CA LEU A 234 -15.83 -22.17 -15.12
C LEU A 234 -16.88 -21.54 -14.22
N SER A 235 -16.48 -20.81 -13.18
CA SER A 235 -17.38 -20.08 -12.29
C SER A 235 -18.12 -18.94 -13.02
N THR A 236 -17.43 -18.22 -13.91
CA THR A 236 -18.03 -17.18 -14.73
C THR A 236 -19.02 -17.78 -15.75
N GLU A 237 -18.62 -18.84 -16.45
CA GLU A 237 -19.50 -19.57 -17.38
C GLU A 237 -20.72 -20.14 -16.67
N LEU A 238 -20.53 -20.71 -15.47
CA LEU A 238 -21.62 -21.22 -14.64
C LEU A 238 -22.60 -20.11 -14.25
N ALA A 239 -22.11 -18.94 -13.83
CA ALA A 239 -22.95 -17.81 -13.47
C ALA A 239 -23.76 -17.30 -14.66
N VAL A 240 -23.14 -17.18 -15.85
CA VAL A 240 -23.83 -16.79 -17.09
C VAL A 240 -24.91 -17.82 -17.46
N GLN A 241 -24.57 -19.11 -17.44
CA GLN A 241 -25.53 -20.16 -17.82
C GLN A 241 -26.66 -20.29 -16.80
N PHE A 242 -26.37 -20.13 -15.49
CA PHE A 242 -27.39 -20.09 -14.45
C PHE A 242 -28.40 -18.97 -14.68
N ASN A 243 -27.92 -17.77 -15.00
CA ASN A 243 -28.78 -16.63 -15.28
C ASN A 243 -29.62 -16.85 -16.53
N LYS A 244 -29.07 -17.47 -17.58
CA LYS A 244 -29.86 -17.86 -18.77
C LYS A 244 -31.03 -18.77 -18.40
N VAL A 245 -30.77 -19.85 -17.64
CA VAL A 245 -31.80 -20.79 -17.21
C VAL A 245 -32.81 -20.13 -16.29
N LYS A 246 -32.37 -19.29 -15.33
CA LYS A 246 -33.24 -18.58 -14.39
C LYS A 246 -34.18 -17.62 -15.08
N ASN A 247 -33.70 -16.95 -16.13
CA ASN A 247 -34.42 -15.90 -16.82
C ASN A 247 -35.27 -16.44 -18.00
N ALA A 248 -35.17 -17.74 -18.32
CA ALA A 248 -35.96 -18.43 -19.35
C ALA A 248 -37.46 -18.59 -18.99
N VAL A 249 -38.00 -17.73 -18.15
CA VAL A 249 -39.45 -17.68 -17.81
C VAL A 249 -40.12 -16.64 -18.68
N GLU A 250 -41.27 -16.97 -19.28
CA GLU A 250 -42.10 -16.04 -20.07
C GLU A 250 -42.30 -14.72 -19.32
N LEU A 251 -42.02 -13.62 -20.00
CA LEU A 251 -42.36 -12.30 -19.50
C LEU A 251 -43.88 -12.13 -19.50
N LEU A 252 -44.43 -11.67 -18.38
CA LEU A 252 -45.86 -11.29 -18.31
C LEU A 252 -46.11 -10.06 -19.22
N PRO A 253 -47.32 -9.92 -19.78
CA PRO A 253 -47.68 -8.73 -20.54
C PRO A 253 -47.46 -7.45 -19.70
N GLY A 254 -46.63 -6.52 -20.21
CA GLY A 254 -46.21 -5.29 -19.51
C GLY A 254 -44.88 -5.38 -18.75
N GLU A 255 -44.37 -6.56 -18.41
CA GLU A 255 -43.10 -6.75 -17.72
C GLU A 255 -41.90 -6.32 -18.58
N ARG A 256 -41.98 -6.48 -19.90
CA ARG A 256 -40.95 -6.02 -20.84
C ARG A 256 -40.75 -4.50 -20.78
N GLU A 257 -41.89 -3.75 -20.81
CA GLU A 257 -41.88 -2.28 -20.75
C GLU A 257 -41.33 -1.79 -19.40
N GLU A 258 -41.66 -2.50 -18.30
CA GLU A 258 -41.13 -2.17 -16.98
C GLU A 258 -39.62 -2.39 -16.89
N LEU A 259 -39.10 -3.48 -17.47
CA LEU A 259 -37.67 -3.79 -17.49
C LEU A 259 -36.86 -2.83 -18.38
N GLU A 260 -37.42 -2.47 -19.55
CA GLU A 260 -36.81 -1.49 -20.46
C GLU A 260 -36.77 -0.10 -19.81
N ALA A 261 -37.81 0.34 -19.14
CA ALA A 261 -37.86 1.62 -18.41
C ALA A 261 -36.84 1.62 -17.23
N LEU A 262 -36.71 0.48 -16.54
CA LEU A 262 -35.73 0.34 -15.47
C LEU A 262 -34.29 0.51 -15.98
N LEU A 263 -34.00 -0.10 -17.13
CA LEU A 263 -32.67 0.00 -17.75
C LEU A 263 -32.39 1.42 -18.27
N GLU A 264 -33.40 2.10 -18.83
CA GLU A 264 -33.24 3.49 -19.27
C GLU A 264 -32.89 4.42 -18.10
N GLU A 265 -33.56 4.29 -16.97
CA GLU A 265 -33.27 5.04 -15.75
C GLU A 265 -31.90 4.72 -15.19
N TYR A 266 -31.48 3.43 -15.20
CA TYR A 266 -30.19 3.00 -14.74
C TYR A 266 -29.05 3.59 -15.58
N TYR A 267 -29.14 3.48 -16.92
CA TYR A 267 -28.12 3.99 -17.82
C TYR A 267 -28.00 5.52 -17.83
N ALA A 268 -29.11 6.22 -17.50
CA ALA A 268 -29.06 7.68 -17.34
C ALA A 268 -28.17 8.12 -16.19
N VAL A 269 -28.05 7.32 -15.14
CA VAL A 269 -27.24 7.64 -13.93
C VAL A 269 -25.90 6.93 -13.92
N ASP A 270 -25.79 5.71 -14.44
CA ASP A 270 -24.56 4.88 -14.54
C ASP A 270 -23.79 4.84 -13.21
N PRO A 271 -24.33 4.20 -12.15
CA PRO A 271 -23.69 4.15 -10.83
C PRO A 271 -22.47 3.25 -10.83
N GLU A 272 -21.41 3.66 -10.10
CA GLU A 272 -20.24 2.83 -9.87
C GLU A 272 -20.42 1.94 -8.62
N PRO A 273 -19.72 0.77 -8.56
CA PRO A 273 -19.75 -0.09 -7.37
C PRO A 273 -19.31 0.66 -6.11
N LEU A 274 -20.08 0.51 -5.02
CA LEU A 274 -19.85 1.17 -3.73
C LEU A 274 -19.82 2.72 -3.78
N GLU A 275 -20.28 3.34 -4.88
CA GLU A 275 -20.21 4.78 -5.07
C GLU A 275 -20.96 5.53 -3.95
N ASP A 276 -22.14 5.07 -3.56
CA ASP A 276 -22.93 5.67 -2.49
C ASP A 276 -22.25 5.61 -1.12
N VAL A 277 -21.51 4.53 -0.85
CA VAL A 277 -20.71 4.36 0.37
C VAL A 277 -19.53 5.31 0.37
N ALA A 278 -18.82 5.40 -0.76
CA ALA A 278 -17.68 6.28 -0.93
C ALA A 278 -18.08 7.77 -0.79
N LEU A 279 -19.17 8.18 -1.44
CA LEU A 279 -19.69 9.55 -1.35
C LEU A 279 -20.14 9.90 0.06
N LYS A 280 -20.85 9.00 0.74
CA LYS A 280 -21.26 9.19 2.15
C LYS A 280 -20.06 9.30 3.09
N ALA A 281 -19.03 8.51 2.88
CA ALA A 281 -17.78 8.59 3.66
C ALA A 281 -17.04 9.91 3.37
N GLU A 282 -16.97 10.32 2.12
CA GLU A 282 -16.36 11.59 1.71
C GLU A 282 -17.11 12.78 2.33
N LEU A 283 -18.44 12.80 2.26
CA LEU A 283 -19.27 13.85 2.86
C LEU A 283 -19.09 13.95 4.38
N ARG A 284 -19.03 12.82 5.09
CA ARG A 284 -18.73 12.81 6.53
C ARG A 284 -17.37 13.41 6.84
N ARG A 285 -16.35 13.08 6.04
CA ARG A 285 -15.01 13.64 6.19
C ARG A 285 -15.02 15.15 5.95
N LEU A 286 -15.68 15.60 4.88
CA LEU A 286 -15.78 17.01 4.54
C LEU A 286 -16.54 17.80 5.61
N GLU A 287 -17.60 17.22 6.18
CA GLU A 287 -18.37 17.83 7.27
C GLU A 287 -17.58 17.89 8.55
N SER A 288 -16.85 16.83 8.90
CA SER A 288 -15.94 16.83 10.07
C SER A 288 -14.85 17.89 9.95
N SER A 289 -14.28 18.04 8.75
CA SER A 289 -13.30 19.09 8.46
C SER A 289 -13.92 20.48 8.58
N ARG A 290 -15.14 20.68 8.08
CA ARG A 290 -15.89 21.95 8.21
C ARG A 290 -16.11 22.33 9.67
N VAL A 291 -16.63 21.38 10.47
CA VAL A 291 -16.86 21.61 11.91
C VAL A 291 -15.55 21.95 12.62
N ALA A 292 -14.47 21.23 12.30
CA ALA A 292 -13.16 21.51 12.89
C ALA A 292 -12.66 22.93 12.50
N VAL A 293 -12.83 23.34 11.25
CA VAL A 293 -12.47 24.70 10.80
C VAL A 293 -13.32 25.77 11.50
N GLU A 294 -14.62 25.57 11.67
CA GLU A 294 -15.50 26.47 12.42
C GLU A 294 -15.09 26.58 13.89
N MET A 295 -14.74 25.45 14.52
CA MET A 295 -14.21 25.45 15.90
C MET A 295 -12.88 26.21 16.00
N CYS A 296 -11.97 26.01 15.05
CA CYS A 296 -10.73 26.78 14.97
C CYS A 296 -11.01 28.27 14.82
N GLY A 297 -11.96 28.67 13.97
CA GLY A 297 -12.40 30.03 13.80
C GLY A 297 -12.94 30.66 15.10
N SER A 298 -13.71 29.90 15.88
CA SER A 298 -14.18 30.30 17.21
C SER A 298 -13.02 30.53 18.20
N VAL A 299 -12.05 29.61 18.22
CA VAL A 299 -10.84 29.74 19.06
C VAL A 299 -10.04 30.97 18.65
N ILE A 300 -9.79 31.18 17.34
CA ILE A 300 -9.10 32.35 16.82
C ILE A 300 -9.82 33.63 17.23
N SER A 301 -11.15 33.66 17.10
CA SER A 301 -11.93 34.85 17.48
C SER A 301 -11.86 35.14 18.99
N THR A 302 -11.73 34.08 19.82
CA THR A 302 -11.54 34.23 21.28
C THR A 302 -10.16 34.78 21.62
N ILE A 303 -9.16 34.45 20.84
CA ILE A 303 -7.77 34.93 21.04
C ILE A 303 -7.61 36.34 20.45
N ALA A 304 -7.97 36.54 19.18
CA ALA A 304 -7.67 37.71 18.37
C ALA A 304 -8.86 38.64 18.10
N GLY A 305 -10.10 38.28 18.50
CA GLY A 305 -11.29 39.11 18.31
C GLY A 305 -11.18 40.47 19.02
N GLU A 306 -12.09 41.41 18.72
CA GLU A 306 -12.10 42.77 19.27
C GLU A 306 -12.06 42.82 20.82
N ARG A 307 -12.65 41.82 21.48
CA ARG A 307 -12.57 41.58 22.91
C ARG A 307 -11.88 40.26 23.25
N GLY A 308 -11.01 39.81 22.42
CA GLY A 308 -10.25 38.58 22.61
C GLY A 308 -9.10 38.75 23.58
N ALA A 309 -8.52 37.62 23.99
CA ALA A 309 -7.45 37.59 24.97
C ALA A 309 -6.29 38.56 24.66
N ARG A 310 -5.88 38.65 23.35
CA ARG A 310 -4.82 39.54 22.90
C ARG A 310 -5.19 41.01 23.06
N GLY A 311 -6.43 41.37 22.77
CA GLY A 311 -6.94 42.72 22.96
C GLY A 311 -6.90 43.13 24.42
N LEU A 312 -7.38 42.26 25.31
CA LEU A 312 -7.36 42.48 26.78
C LEU A 312 -5.94 42.56 27.34
N LEU A 313 -5.02 41.73 26.83
CA LEU A 313 -3.61 41.78 27.22
C LEU A 313 -2.95 43.11 26.81
N ARG A 314 -3.25 43.62 25.58
CA ARG A 314 -2.77 44.95 25.15
C ARG A 314 -3.35 46.09 25.96
N GLU A 315 -4.63 46.02 26.27
CA GLU A 315 -5.29 47.01 27.11
C GLU A 315 -4.66 47.04 28.51
N ALA A 316 -4.48 45.85 29.13
CA ALA A 316 -3.79 45.70 30.38
C ALA A 316 -2.33 46.22 30.33
N ALA A 317 -1.59 45.88 29.28
CA ALA A 317 -0.23 46.38 29.08
C ALA A 317 -0.20 47.91 28.93
N HIS A 318 -1.18 48.49 28.20
CA HIS A 318 -1.31 49.94 28.06
C HIS A 318 -1.60 50.62 29.37
N GLU A 319 -2.48 50.06 30.19
CA GLU A 319 -2.79 50.58 31.53
C GLU A 319 -1.58 50.48 32.46
N VAL A 320 -0.86 49.36 32.50
CA VAL A 320 0.36 49.22 33.31
C VAL A 320 1.43 50.23 32.87
N LYS A 321 1.61 50.36 31.54
CA LYS A 321 2.53 51.37 30.97
C LYS A 321 2.14 52.80 31.36
N GLY A 322 0.83 53.08 31.42
CA GLY A 322 0.29 54.35 31.89
C GLY A 322 0.60 54.61 33.39
N LEU A 323 0.50 53.56 34.20
CA LEU A 323 0.87 53.62 35.62
C LEU A 323 2.36 53.84 35.82
N ILE A 324 3.22 53.17 35.08
CA ILE A 324 4.68 53.37 35.10
C ILE A 324 5.02 54.83 34.72
N ALA A 325 4.49 55.31 33.61
CA ALA A 325 4.74 56.70 33.15
C ALA A 325 4.17 57.77 34.13
N ALA A 326 3.09 57.45 34.84
CA ALA A 326 2.58 58.34 35.88
C ALA A 326 3.46 58.35 37.16
N ALA A 327 4.00 57.17 37.52
CA ALA A 327 4.92 57.01 38.63
C ALA A 327 6.27 57.69 38.35
N GLU A 328 6.81 57.53 37.14
CA GLU A 328 8.05 58.24 36.73
C GLU A 328 7.90 59.75 36.73
N ARG A 329 6.82 60.31 36.21
CA ARG A 329 6.53 61.74 36.22
C ARG A 329 6.37 62.27 37.65
N ARG A 330 5.84 61.50 38.57
CA ARG A 330 5.76 61.85 39.98
C ARG A 330 7.14 61.85 40.65
N SER A 331 7.99 60.88 40.33
CA SER A 331 9.36 60.81 40.85
C SER A 331 10.23 61.98 40.29
N GLU A 332 10.07 62.34 39.03
CA GLU A 332 10.76 63.47 38.40
C GLU A 332 10.27 64.81 38.98
N SER A 333 8.99 64.95 39.24
CA SER A 333 8.42 66.16 39.89
C SER A 333 8.86 66.30 41.31
N ALA A 334 9.06 65.20 42.07
CA ALA A 334 9.60 65.19 43.40
C ALA A 334 11.09 65.54 43.47
N SER A 335 11.86 65.20 42.43
CA SER A 335 13.30 65.49 42.31
C SER A 335 13.61 66.93 41.82
N SER A 336 12.63 67.57 41.16
CA SER A 336 12.81 68.96 40.62
C SER A 336 12.38 70.10 41.54
N SER A 337 11.82 69.83 42.76
CA SER A 337 11.50 70.87 43.70
C SER A 337 12.73 71.30 44.52
N THR A 338 13.60 72.08 43.87
CA THR A 338 14.57 72.89 44.62
C THR A 338 13.83 73.90 45.50
N ARG A 339 13.92 73.69 46.79
CA ARG A 339 13.43 74.64 47.81
C ARG A 339 14.07 76.01 47.61
N THR A 340 13.27 76.99 47.24
CA THR A 340 13.56 78.39 47.61
C THR A 340 13.10 78.61 49.04
N PRO A 341 13.89 79.20 49.93
CA PRO A 341 13.48 79.46 51.34
C PRO A 341 12.58 80.69 51.40
N GLY A 342 11.36 80.50 51.86
CA GLY A 342 10.46 81.58 52.26
C GLY A 342 9.03 81.35 51.74
N ASP A 343 8.25 80.60 52.52
CA ASP A 343 6.88 80.84 52.96
C ASP A 343 6.39 79.65 53.80
N GLU A 344 6.25 79.89 55.04
CA GLU A 344 5.55 79.00 55.98
C GLU A 344 4.05 79.18 55.80
N ASP A 345 3.36 78.05 55.67
CA ASP A 345 1.95 77.73 55.81
C ASP A 345 1.28 77.12 54.61
N SER A 346 1.49 75.84 54.46
CA SER A 346 0.47 74.83 54.15
C SER A 346 1.13 73.43 54.01
N ALA A 347 1.08 72.69 55.11
CA ALA A 347 1.54 71.30 55.13
C ALA A 347 0.54 70.44 54.33
N SER A 348 0.86 70.17 53.11
CA SER A 348 0.40 68.95 52.42
C SER A 348 1.60 67.97 52.38
N GLU A 349 1.48 66.92 53.19
CA GLU A 349 2.47 65.84 53.14
C GLU A 349 2.67 65.34 51.67
N PRO A 350 3.89 65.19 51.24
CA PRO A 350 4.11 64.59 49.88
C PRO A 350 3.63 63.16 49.98
N GLU A 351 2.64 62.82 49.15
CA GLU A 351 2.26 61.40 48.99
C GLU A 351 3.54 60.59 48.58
N PRO A 352 3.77 59.45 49.29
CA PRO A 352 4.94 58.63 49.02
C PRO A 352 4.93 58.18 47.56
N GLY A 353 5.94 58.59 46.83
CA GLY A 353 6.21 58.04 45.46
C GLY A 353 6.40 56.52 45.56
N LEU A 354 6.00 55.78 44.56
CA LEU A 354 6.25 54.35 44.50
C LEU A 354 7.77 54.09 44.67
N ASP A 355 8.12 53.16 45.55
CA ASP A 355 9.48 52.72 45.75
C ASP A 355 10.02 51.98 44.51
N GLU A 356 11.34 51.94 44.34
CA GLU A 356 12.02 51.36 43.19
C GLU A 356 11.66 49.88 42.98
N ALA A 357 11.35 49.13 44.06
CA ALA A 357 10.89 47.75 44.04
C ALA A 357 9.48 47.62 43.43
N SER A 358 8.60 48.56 43.69
CA SER A 358 7.24 48.60 43.12
C SER A 358 7.25 48.98 41.65
N LEU A 359 8.15 49.88 41.23
CA LEU A 359 8.37 50.21 39.82
C LEU A 359 8.96 49.01 39.05
N GLN A 360 9.91 48.32 39.65
CA GLN A 360 10.46 47.06 39.07
C GLN A 360 9.35 46.00 38.90
N GLY A 361 8.52 45.80 39.91
CA GLY A 361 7.37 44.89 39.85
C GLY A 361 6.37 45.22 38.74
N LEU A 362 6.13 46.53 38.48
CA LEU A 362 5.29 46.96 37.34
C LEU A 362 5.95 46.69 35.98
N ASN A 363 7.26 46.88 35.85
CA ASN A 363 8.00 46.55 34.64
C ASN A 363 8.00 45.03 34.38
N ASP A 364 8.25 44.21 35.43
CA ASP A 364 8.18 42.76 35.32
C ASP A 364 6.76 42.31 34.90
N ALA A 365 5.71 42.93 35.42
CA ALA A 365 4.33 42.68 35.02
C ALA A 365 4.07 43.05 33.55
N LEU A 366 4.62 44.19 33.11
CA LEU A 366 4.51 44.61 31.71
C LEU A 366 5.19 43.62 30.74
N ASP A 367 6.38 43.15 31.11
CA ASP A 367 7.11 42.14 30.33
C ASP A 367 6.35 40.82 30.24
N LEU A 368 5.73 40.36 31.34
CA LEU A 368 4.87 39.20 31.36
C LEU A 368 3.63 39.36 30.47
N LEU A 369 3.02 40.57 30.44
CA LEU A 369 1.89 40.86 29.54
C LEU A 369 2.31 40.80 28.06
N TYR A 370 3.48 41.33 27.71
CA TYR A 370 4.00 41.23 26.35
C TYR A 370 4.34 39.77 25.97
N GLN A 371 4.91 39.01 26.90
CA GLN A 371 5.15 37.57 26.69
C GLN A 371 3.82 36.83 26.49
N ALA A 372 2.80 37.11 27.28
CA ALA A 372 1.49 36.50 27.12
C ALA A 372 0.81 36.86 25.80
N GLU A 373 0.98 38.13 25.35
CA GLU A 373 0.53 38.57 24.03
C GLU A 373 1.21 37.76 22.90
N GLN A 374 2.54 37.61 22.98
CA GLN A 374 3.30 36.83 21.99
C GLN A 374 2.92 35.35 21.96
N ILE A 375 2.69 34.77 23.14
CA ILE A 375 2.19 33.39 23.25
C ILE A 375 0.81 33.25 22.62
N SER A 376 -0.07 34.26 22.85
CA SER A 376 -1.40 34.29 22.25
C SER A 376 -1.35 34.40 20.74
N GLU A 377 -0.44 35.18 20.17
CA GLU A 377 -0.21 35.30 18.72
C GLU A 377 0.31 34.00 18.11
N ASN A 378 1.26 33.34 18.78
CA ASN A 378 1.76 32.04 18.37
C ASN A 378 0.65 30.98 18.39
N ALA A 379 -0.22 30.99 19.40
CA ALA A 379 -1.35 30.07 19.50
C ALA A 379 -2.35 30.29 18.35
N GLU A 380 -2.66 31.56 18.04
CA GLU A 380 -3.51 31.93 16.90
C GLU A 380 -2.93 31.40 15.58
N GLU A 381 -1.63 31.61 15.37
CA GLU A 381 -0.94 31.16 14.16
C GLU A 381 -0.99 29.62 14.01
N GLN A 382 -0.75 28.88 15.10
CA GLN A 382 -0.81 27.42 15.08
C GLN A 382 -2.21 26.89 14.78
N VAL A 383 -3.23 27.47 15.40
CA VAL A 383 -4.64 27.11 15.14
C VAL A 383 -5.03 27.49 13.70
N GLY A 384 -4.56 28.63 13.21
CA GLY A 384 -4.76 29.08 11.83
C GLY A 384 -4.18 28.11 10.79
N LYS A 385 -2.95 27.69 10.99
CA LYS A 385 -2.28 26.69 10.13
C LYS A 385 -3.03 25.36 10.13
N TYR A 386 -3.53 24.92 11.29
CA TYR A 386 -4.33 23.71 11.39
C TYR A 386 -5.67 23.84 10.66
N ALA A 387 -6.34 24.98 10.77
CA ALA A 387 -7.58 25.28 10.06
C ALA A 387 -7.38 25.31 8.53
N GLU A 388 -6.29 25.92 8.06
CA GLU A 388 -5.94 25.94 6.64
C GLU A 388 -5.64 24.54 6.09
N ALA A 389 -4.96 23.71 6.87
CA ALA A 389 -4.69 22.31 6.48
C ALA A 389 -5.96 21.46 6.37
N LEU A 390 -7.00 21.79 7.14
CA LEU A 390 -8.29 21.11 7.13
C LEU A 390 -9.30 21.72 6.14
N ALA A 391 -9.04 22.92 5.59
CA ALA A 391 -9.98 23.61 4.73
C ALA A 391 -10.25 22.79 3.45
N SER A 392 -11.43 22.22 3.38
CA SER A 392 -11.90 21.46 2.24
C SER A 392 -12.65 22.36 1.24
N SER A 393 -12.55 22.05 -0.05
CA SER A 393 -13.22 22.81 -1.09
C SER A 393 -14.76 22.71 -0.96
N PRO A 394 -15.49 23.83 -0.82
CA PRO A 394 -16.97 23.83 -0.80
C PRO A 394 -17.58 23.21 -2.07
N HIS A 395 -16.95 23.42 -3.22
CA HIS A 395 -17.36 22.89 -4.50
C HIS A 395 -17.42 21.36 -4.51
N ARG A 396 -16.41 20.71 -3.93
CA ARG A 396 -16.37 19.24 -3.88
C ARG A 396 -17.51 18.65 -3.03
N ARG A 397 -17.91 19.36 -1.98
CA ARG A 397 -19.08 18.96 -1.17
C ARG A 397 -20.39 19.06 -1.96
N GLU A 398 -20.56 20.14 -2.69
CA GLU A 398 -21.75 20.34 -3.52
C GLU A 398 -21.84 19.30 -4.63
N GLU A 399 -20.73 18.97 -5.29
CA GLU A 399 -20.63 17.91 -6.28
C GLU A 399 -21.01 16.54 -5.68
N ALA A 400 -20.42 16.18 -4.55
CA ALA A 400 -20.69 14.90 -3.90
C ALA A 400 -22.17 14.81 -3.43
N GLN A 401 -22.75 15.92 -2.94
CA GLN A 401 -24.16 15.99 -2.57
C GLN A 401 -25.08 15.93 -3.77
N ALA A 402 -24.73 16.56 -4.89
CA ALA A 402 -25.49 16.49 -6.12
C ALA A 402 -25.51 15.07 -6.67
N ARG A 403 -24.35 14.44 -6.74
CA ARG A 403 -24.22 13.05 -7.21
C ARG A 403 -24.96 12.06 -6.30
N LEU A 404 -24.87 12.23 -4.99
CA LEU A 404 -25.62 11.39 -4.05
C LEU A 404 -27.14 11.54 -4.21
N ARG A 405 -27.63 12.76 -4.52
CA ARG A 405 -29.04 12.99 -4.82
C ARG A 405 -29.50 12.32 -6.12
N GLU A 406 -28.66 12.23 -7.13
CA GLU A 406 -28.91 11.48 -8.35
C GLU A 406 -29.03 9.98 -8.05
N LEU A 407 -28.09 9.44 -7.31
CA LEU A 407 -28.12 8.05 -6.86
C LEU A 407 -29.36 7.75 -5.99
N ASP A 408 -29.72 8.63 -5.05
CA ASP A 408 -30.90 8.45 -4.21
C ASP A 408 -32.23 8.49 -5.02
N ARG A 409 -32.25 9.23 -6.12
CA ARG A 409 -33.42 9.20 -7.05
C ARG A 409 -33.48 7.85 -7.75
N LEU A 410 -32.35 7.40 -8.32
CA LEU A 410 -32.27 6.09 -8.95
C LEU A 410 -32.68 4.98 -7.97
N PHE A 411 -32.17 4.99 -6.75
CA PHE A 411 -32.49 3.97 -5.74
C PHE A 411 -33.96 3.93 -5.39
N LYS A 412 -34.64 5.09 -5.38
CA LYS A 412 -36.11 5.16 -5.17
C LYS A 412 -36.87 4.58 -6.34
N THR A 413 -36.46 4.90 -7.57
CA THR A 413 -37.09 4.38 -8.80
C THR A 413 -36.92 2.85 -8.87
N LEU A 414 -35.70 2.36 -8.67
CA LEU A 414 -35.38 0.92 -8.70
C LEU A 414 -35.77 0.16 -7.42
N ARG A 415 -36.25 0.84 -6.37
CA ARG A 415 -36.61 0.29 -5.04
C ARG A 415 -35.45 -0.46 -4.38
N VAL A 416 -34.24 -0.01 -4.61
CA VAL A 416 -33.00 -0.54 -4.02
C VAL A 416 -32.42 0.43 -2.99
N ARG A 417 -31.33 0.06 -2.31
CA ARG A 417 -30.76 0.88 -1.23
C ARG A 417 -29.30 1.25 -1.43
N THR A 418 -28.63 0.63 -2.39
CA THR A 418 -27.17 0.77 -2.63
C THR A 418 -26.89 0.78 -4.12
N ALA A 419 -25.74 1.33 -4.51
CA ALA A 419 -25.27 1.31 -5.89
C ALA A 419 -25.09 -0.12 -6.41
N ASP A 420 -24.51 -1.00 -5.60
CA ASP A 420 -24.34 -2.41 -5.96
C ASP A 420 -25.68 -3.12 -6.24
N ALA A 421 -26.69 -2.84 -5.42
CA ALA A 421 -28.03 -3.39 -5.64
C ALA A 421 -28.72 -2.82 -6.90
N ALA A 422 -28.41 -1.58 -7.28
CA ALA A 422 -28.89 -1.01 -8.53
C ALA A 422 -28.23 -1.66 -9.75
N ILE A 423 -26.94 -1.90 -9.66
CA ILE A 423 -26.16 -2.63 -10.68
C ILE A 423 -26.70 -4.06 -10.83
N GLU A 424 -26.90 -4.77 -9.72
CA GLU A 424 -27.47 -6.12 -9.74
C GLU A 424 -28.88 -6.14 -10.32
N ALA A 425 -29.71 -5.17 -9.99
CA ALA A 425 -31.07 -5.07 -10.52
C ALA A 425 -31.08 -4.80 -12.04
N ALA A 426 -30.20 -3.92 -12.53
CA ALA A 426 -30.07 -3.64 -13.95
C ALA A 426 -29.54 -4.84 -14.74
N GLN A 427 -28.55 -5.54 -14.19
CA GLN A 427 -28.02 -6.78 -14.79
C GLN A 427 -29.12 -7.85 -14.86
N ALA A 428 -29.87 -8.05 -13.78
CA ALA A 428 -30.97 -9.00 -13.76
C ALA A 428 -32.08 -8.63 -14.75
N ALA A 429 -32.38 -7.34 -14.93
CA ALA A 429 -33.37 -6.86 -15.91
C ALA A 429 -32.91 -7.11 -17.35
N GLN A 430 -31.63 -6.81 -17.64
CA GLN A 430 -31.07 -7.05 -18.97
C GLN A 430 -31.04 -8.54 -19.30
N GLU A 431 -30.56 -9.37 -18.36
CA GLU A 431 -30.52 -10.83 -18.52
C GLU A 431 -31.91 -11.42 -18.73
N ARG A 432 -32.94 -10.85 -18.07
CA ARG A 432 -34.31 -11.31 -18.20
C ARG A 432 -34.95 -10.93 -19.56
N LEU A 433 -34.59 -9.77 -20.11
CA LEU A 433 -34.99 -9.38 -21.47
C LEU A 433 -34.32 -10.25 -22.55
N GLU A 434 -33.00 -10.53 -22.38
CA GLU A 434 -32.27 -11.39 -23.30
C GLU A 434 -32.79 -12.83 -23.29
N ALA A 435 -33.20 -13.34 -22.12
CA ALA A 435 -33.64 -14.71 -21.95
C ALA A 435 -35.07 -14.94 -22.44
N ALA A 436 -35.88 -13.90 -22.56
CA ALA A 436 -37.26 -13.99 -23.09
C ALA A 436 -37.30 -14.33 -24.58
N GLU A 437 -36.20 -14.24 -25.29
CA GLU A 437 -36.09 -14.55 -26.73
C GLU A 437 -35.75 -16.04 -27.00
N VAL A 438 -35.49 -16.83 -25.96
CA VAL A 438 -35.03 -18.22 -26.11
C VAL A 438 -36.18 -19.22 -25.95
N GLY A 439 -36.38 -20.03 -26.94
CA GLY A 439 -37.48 -21.03 -26.99
C GLY A 439 -37.30 -22.24 -26.05
N GLU A 440 -38.33 -23.05 -25.91
CA GLU A 440 -38.46 -24.16 -24.97
C GLU A 440 -37.42 -25.30 -25.20
N GLU A 441 -37.01 -25.58 -26.47
CA GLU A 441 -36.00 -26.58 -26.82
C GLU A 441 -34.59 -26.16 -26.36
N GLU A 442 -34.25 -24.87 -26.47
CA GLU A 442 -32.96 -24.36 -25.96
C GLU A 442 -32.87 -24.36 -24.43
N ARG A 443 -34.03 -24.43 -23.77
CA ARG A 443 -34.10 -24.47 -22.30
C ARG A 443 -33.63 -25.80 -21.74
N GLU A 444 -34.03 -26.93 -22.33
CA GLU A 444 -33.58 -28.28 -21.88
C GLU A 444 -32.07 -28.45 -22.12
N GLU A 445 -31.54 -27.96 -23.25
CA GLU A 445 -30.11 -27.97 -23.52
C GLU A 445 -29.34 -27.06 -22.51
N SER A 446 -29.93 -25.91 -22.17
CA SER A 446 -29.34 -24.99 -21.20
C SER A 446 -29.30 -25.56 -19.78
N ILE A 447 -30.30 -26.33 -19.37
CA ILE A 447 -30.33 -27.03 -18.07
C ILE A 447 -29.28 -28.13 -18.04
N ALA A 448 -29.16 -28.93 -19.10
CA ALA A 448 -28.15 -29.97 -19.18
C ALA A 448 -26.70 -29.41 -19.12
N GLU A 449 -26.46 -28.30 -19.82
CA GLU A 449 -25.16 -27.64 -19.78
C GLU A 449 -24.90 -27.00 -18.40
N LEU A 450 -25.92 -26.43 -17.75
CA LEU A 450 -25.80 -25.91 -16.38
C LEU A 450 -25.35 -26.98 -15.40
N ASP A 451 -25.96 -28.18 -15.46
CA ASP A 451 -25.59 -29.30 -14.58
C ASP A 451 -24.18 -29.83 -14.88
N ARG A 452 -23.78 -29.83 -16.15
CA ARG A 452 -22.42 -30.14 -16.55
C ARG A 452 -21.41 -29.13 -16.00
N LEU A 453 -21.70 -27.84 -16.12
CA LEU A 453 -20.84 -26.76 -15.61
C LEU A 453 -20.77 -26.77 -14.08
N ARG A 454 -21.89 -27.06 -13.39
CA ARG A 454 -21.93 -27.22 -11.94
C ARG A 454 -20.97 -28.32 -11.48
N LYS A 455 -21.03 -29.48 -12.12
CA LYS A 455 -20.16 -30.60 -11.81
C LYS A 455 -18.69 -30.30 -12.10
N ALA A 456 -18.39 -29.71 -13.25
CA ALA A 456 -17.01 -29.34 -13.63
C ALA A 456 -16.44 -28.28 -12.68
N THR A 457 -17.24 -27.29 -12.28
CA THR A 457 -16.85 -26.24 -11.32
C THR A 457 -16.61 -26.83 -9.93
N ALA A 458 -17.49 -27.72 -9.46
CA ALA A 458 -17.33 -28.41 -8.18
C ALA A 458 -16.05 -29.27 -8.15
N ASP A 459 -15.82 -30.09 -9.18
CA ASP A 459 -14.62 -30.91 -9.27
C ASP A 459 -13.34 -30.04 -9.29
N CYS A 460 -13.34 -28.95 -10.07
CA CYS A 460 -12.23 -28.02 -10.12
C CYS A 460 -12.00 -27.33 -8.75
N ALA A 461 -13.05 -26.90 -8.07
CA ALA A 461 -12.98 -26.29 -6.74
C ALA A 461 -12.37 -27.24 -5.70
N PHE A 462 -12.76 -28.51 -5.74
CA PHE A 462 -12.23 -29.56 -4.85
C PHE A 462 -10.76 -29.84 -5.09
N GLN A 463 -10.37 -29.99 -6.36
CA GLN A 463 -8.97 -30.20 -6.72
C GLN A 463 -8.10 -29.02 -6.29
N LEU A 464 -8.58 -27.80 -6.49
CA LEU A 464 -7.89 -26.58 -6.06
C LEU A 464 -7.76 -26.54 -4.53
N ALA A 465 -8.83 -26.83 -3.80
CA ALA A 465 -8.81 -26.84 -2.33
C ALA A 465 -7.92 -27.96 -1.76
N LEU A 466 -7.85 -29.10 -2.40
CA LEU A 466 -6.94 -30.19 -2.02
C LEU A 466 -5.48 -29.78 -2.20
N ALA A 467 -5.14 -29.25 -3.38
CA ALA A 467 -3.80 -28.80 -3.69
C ALA A 467 -3.32 -27.69 -2.74
N ARG A 468 -4.20 -26.71 -2.42
CA ARG A 468 -3.91 -25.66 -1.44
C ARG A 468 -3.67 -26.21 -0.04
N ARG A 469 -4.40 -27.24 0.36
CA ARG A 469 -4.25 -27.86 1.69
C ARG A 469 -2.94 -28.61 1.83
N GLU A 470 -2.56 -29.35 0.80
CA GLU A 470 -1.26 -30.01 0.73
C GLU A 470 -0.13 -28.97 0.76
N ALA A 471 -0.25 -27.92 -0.06
CA ALA A 471 0.68 -26.82 -0.12
C ALA A 471 0.79 -26.06 1.20
N ALA A 472 -0.31 -25.82 1.90
CA ALA A 472 -0.32 -25.16 3.20
C ALA A 472 0.51 -25.93 4.25
N GLY A 473 0.43 -27.28 4.23
CA GLY A 473 1.25 -28.13 5.10
C GLY A 473 2.75 -28.04 4.78
N ALA A 474 3.11 -28.04 3.49
CA ALA A 474 4.49 -27.90 3.04
C ALA A 474 5.04 -26.49 3.32
N LEU A 475 4.24 -25.45 3.03
CA LEU A 475 4.59 -24.05 3.29
C LEU A 475 4.85 -23.79 4.78
N ARG A 476 4.01 -24.34 5.65
CA ARG A 476 4.21 -24.28 7.11
C ARG A 476 5.59 -24.80 7.52
N GLY A 477 6.00 -25.94 6.99
CA GLY A 477 7.30 -26.54 7.29
C GLY A 477 8.44 -25.68 6.77
N ALA A 478 8.38 -25.25 5.53
CA ALA A 478 9.41 -24.43 4.87
C ALA A 478 9.59 -23.05 5.54
N VAL A 479 8.48 -22.37 5.84
CA VAL A 479 8.51 -21.06 6.51
C VAL A 479 9.04 -21.20 7.94
N THR A 480 8.63 -22.21 8.69
CA THR A 480 9.14 -22.46 10.05
C THR A 480 10.65 -22.72 10.04
N SER A 481 11.15 -23.46 9.05
CA SER A 481 12.60 -23.65 8.85
C SER A 481 13.30 -22.34 8.55
N ALA A 482 12.77 -21.56 7.60
CA ALA A 482 13.34 -20.25 7.24
C ALA A 482 13.33 -19.25 8.42
N LEU A 483 12.28 -19.25 9.24
CA LEU A 483 12.22 -18.43 10.46
C LEU A 483 13.29 -18.85 11.47
N THR A 484 13.57 -20.13 11.58
CA THR A 484 14.65 -20.65 12.45
C THR A 484 16.01 -20.18 11.94
N ASP A 485 16.25 -20.20 10.63
CA ASP A 485 17.46 -19.70 10.02
C ASP A 485 17.65 -18.18 10.24
N LEU A 486 16.56 -17.44 10.32
CA LEU A 486 16.55 -16.01 10.63
C LEU A 486 16.58 -15.69 12.15
N GLU A 487 16.94 -16.67 12.97
CA GLU A 487 16.98 -16.60 14.44
C GLU A 487 15.67 -16.13 15.11
N MET A 488 14.55 -16.37 14.46
CA MET A 488 13.22 -16.30 15.08
C MET A 488 12.85 -17.66 15.71
N ALA A 489 13.82 -18.22 16.46
CA ALA A 489 13.68 -19.52 17.12
C ALA A 489 12.50 -19.49 18.11
N GLY A 490 11.57 -20.44 17.94
CA GLY A 490 10.35 -20.49 18.74
C GLY A 490 9.12 -19.86 18.07
N SER A 491 9.30 -19.12 16.99
CA SER A 491 8.18 -18.65 16.18
C SER A 491 7.54 -19.84 15.44
N ARG A 492 6.22 -19.86 15.40
CA ARG A 492 5.44 -20.88 14.69
C ARG A 492 4.55 -20.23 13.65
N PHE A 493 4.67 -20.69 12.43
CA PHE A 493 3.83 -20.27 11.32
C PHE A 493 2.79 -21.37 11.02
N ASP A 494 1.56 -20.97 10.71
CA ASP A 494 0.51 -21.89 10.24
C ASP A 494 -0.38 -21.21 9.21
N VAL A 495 -1.03 -22.01 8.38
CA VAL A 495 -1.99 -21.56 7.37
C VAL A 495 -3.33 -22.22 7.65
N THR A 496 -4.32 -21.42 7.97
CA THR A 496 -5.69 -21.90 8.14
C THR A 496 -6.50 -21.67 6.88
N LEU A 497 -7.03 -22.75 6.32
CA LEU A 497 -7.99 -22.73 5.23
C LEU A 497 -9.39 -22.96 5.77
N SER A 498 -10.32 -22.06 5.47
CA SER A 498 -11.71 -22.15 5.93
C SER A 498 -12.68 -21.90 4.78
N TRP A 499 -13.79 -22.60 4.78
CA TRP A 499 -14.91 -22.40 3.86
C TRP A 499 -16.03 -21.65 4.57
N THR A 500 -16.79 -20.87 3.83
CA THR A 500 -17.94 -20.15 4.38
C THR A 500 -19.20 -20.95 4.06
N ALA A 501 -19.77 -21.58 5.09
CA ALA A 501 -21.08 -22.22 4.96
C ALA A 501 -22.17 -21.15 4.83
N ARG A 502 -23.19 -21.44 4.02
CA ARG A 502 -24.39 -20.63 3.85
C ARG A 502 -25.57 -21.40 4.41
N GLU A 503 -25.99 -21.05 5.62
CA GLU A 503 -27.17 -21.63 6.24
C GLU A 503 -28.46 -21.10 5.60
N GLY A 504 -29.41 -21.98 5.31
CA GLY A 504 -30.78 -21.59 4.87
C GLY A 504 -30.96 -21.26 3.39
N ALA A 505 -29.97 -21.54 2.53
CA ALA A 505 -30.15 -21.42 1.09
C ALA A 505 -30.89 -22.67 0.57
N SER A 506 -32.23 -22.64 0.57
CA SER A 506 -33.06 -23.71 0.02
C SER A 506 -32.99 -23.78 -1.51
N GLU A 507 -32.56 -22.72 -2.18
CA GLU A 507 -32.35 -22.67 -3.63
C GLU A 507 -31.25 -21.69 -3.99
N ASP A 508 -30.48 -22.07 -5.01
CA ASP A 508 -29.38 -21.33 -5.56
C ASP A 508 -29.91 -20.03 -6.23
N THR A 509 -29.80 -18.91 -5.56
CA THR A 509 -30.35 -17.66 -6.07
C THR A 509 -29.48 -16.97 -7.11
N ASN A 510 -28.17 -17.37 -7.27
CA ASN A 510 -27.23 -16.69 -8.18
C ASN A 510 -26.07 -17.55 -8.70
N GLY A 511 -26.15 -18.87 -8.71
CA GLY A 511 -25.04 -19.72 -9.19
C GLY A 511 -23.74 -19.68 -8.32
N ASN A 512 -23.72 -18.84 -7.28
CA ASN A 512 -22.53 -18.59 -6.43
C ASN A 512 -22.44 -19.53 -5.22
N VAL A 513 -23.07 -20.71 -5.27
CA VAL A 513 -23.05 -21.69 -4.20
C VAL A 513 -22.80 -23.09 -4.76
N LEU A 514 -21.90 -23.82 -4.11
CA LEU A 514 -21.66 -25.23 -4.41
C LEU A 514 -22.24 -26.11 -3.30
N ARG A 515 -22.98 -27.16 -3.72
CA ARG A 515 -23.46 -28.20 -2.83
C ARG A 515 -22.37 -29.26 -2.68
N VAL A 516 -22.00 -29.54 -1.45
CA VAL A 516 -21.01 -30.55 -1.11
C VAL A 516 -21.69 -31.66 -0.31
N PRO A 517 -21.65 -32.92 -0.75
CA PRO A 517 -22.19 -34.01 0.02
C PRO A 517 -21.54 -34.07 1.41
N ARG A 518 -22.35 -34.21 2.45
CA ARG A 518 -21.84 -34.44 3.78
C ARG A 518 -21.38 -35.89 3.84
N ALA A 519 -20.14 -36.16 4.20
CA ALA A 519 -19.61 -37.51 4.41
C ALA A 519 -20.16 -38.08 5.72
N SER A 520 -21.45 -38.38 5.78
CA SER A 520 -22.09 -39.10 6.86
C SER A 520 -23.07 -40.13 6.28
N GLU A 521 -23.10 -41.30 6.85
CA GLU A 521 -23.82 -42.50 6.43
C GLU A 521 -25.36 -42.39 6.50
N ILE A 522 -25.95 -41.21 6.52
CA ILE A 522 -27.37 -40.99 6.76
C ILE A 522 -27.95 -40.02 5.69
N GLY A 523 -28.69 -40.60 4.77
CA GLY A 523 -29.67 -39.92 3.91
C GLY A 523 -29.11 -39.16 2.70
N GLU A 524 -29.72 -39.38 1.54
CA GLU A 524 -29.34 -38.81 0.24
C GLU A 524 -29.50 -37.26 0.13
N ASP A 525 -30.03 -36.58 1.16
CA ASP A 525 -30.38 -35.15 1.12
C ASP A 525 -29.53 -34.21 2.00
N ASP A 526 -28.51 -34.73 2.74
CA ASP A 526 -27.71 -33.87 3.63
C ASP A 526 -26.49 -33.28 2.92
N HIS A 527 -26.71 -32.13 2.25
CA HIS A 527 -25.68 -31.36 1.56
C HIS A 527 -25.34 -30.09 2.33
N LEU A 528 -24.05 -29.78 2.46
CA LEU A 528 -23.60 -28.50 2.94
C LEU A 528 -23.43 -27.54 1.74
N VAL A 529 -24.00 -26.36 1.86
CA VAL A 529 -23.92 -25.33 0.85
C VAL A 529 -22.83 -24.34 1.21
N PHE A 530 -21.87 -24.15 0.31
CA PHE A 530 -20.75 -23.22 0.50
C PHE A 530 -20.79 -22.08 -0.51
N ALA A 531 -20.44 -20.89 -0.04
CA ALA A 531 -20.31 -19.74 -0.90
C ALA A 531 -19.08 -19.90 -1.82
N VAL A 532 -19.29 -19.75 -3.11
CA VAL A 532 -18.25 -19.73 -4.15
C VAL A 532 -17.75 -18.30 -4.30
N ARG A 533 -16.45 -18.15 -4.44
CA ARG A 533 -15.79 -16.87 -4.74
C ARG A 533 -15.07 -17.01 -6.07
N PRO A 534 -14.72 -15.91 -6.75
CA PRO A 534 -13.88 -15.98 -7.95
C PRO A 534 -12.56 -16.72 -7.73
N THR A 535 -12.05 -16.69 -6.50
CA THR A 535 -10.80 -17.35 -6.09
C THR A 535 -10.95 -18.80 -5.63
N GLY A 536 -12.16 -19.38 -5.62
CA GLY A 536 -12.46 -20.73 -5.12
C GLY A 536 -13.27 -20.74 -3.82
N LEU A 537 -13.24 -21.86 -3.12
CA LEU A 537 -13.96 -22.04 -1.84
C LEU A 537 -13.17 -21.55 -0.62
N ASP A 538 -11.83 -21.53 -0.73
CA ASP A 538 -10.95 -21.31 0.40
C ASP A 538 -10.79 -19.83 0.76
N ARG A 539 -10.76 -19.57 2.06
CA ARG A 539 -10.17 -18.38 2.67
C ARG A 539 -8.88 -18.79 3.35
N ALA A 540 -7.79 -18.20 2.96
CA ALA A 540 -6.52 -18.40 3.63
C ALA A 540 -6.33 -17.33 4.72
N THR A 541 -5.91 -17.79 5.90
CA THR A 541 -5.47 -16.90 6.98
C THR A 541 -4.13 -17.40 7.47
N PHE A 542 -3.10 -16.60 7.29
CA PHE A 542 -1.76 -16.85 7.78
C PHE A 542 -1.67 -16.47 9.24
N LEU A 543 -1.19 -17.39 10.05
CA LEU A 543 -1.06 -17.25 11.49
C LEU A 543 0.40 -17.31 11.91
N LEU A 544 0.77 -16.48 12.86
CA LEU A 544 2.10 -16.48 13.48
C LEU A 544 1.97 -16.46 15.01
N ALA A 545 2.80 -17.22 15.68
CA ALA A 545 3.14 -17.07 17.09
C ALA A 545 4.60 -16.62 17.17
N ALA A 546 4.89 -15.52 17.85
CA ALA A 546 6.24 -14.98 17.96
C ALA A 546 7.13 -15.80 18.90
N GLY A 547 6.55 -16.58 19.80
CA GLY A 547 7.25 -17.44 20.75
C GLY A 547 6.61 -18.83 20.91
N GLN A 548 7.36 -19.77 21.50
CA GLN A 548 6.92 -21.19 21.67
C GLN A 548 5.60 -21.32 22.44
N ASN A 549 5.37 -20.44 23.41
CA ASN A 549 4.20 -20.48 24.30
C ASN A 549 3.14 -19.45 23.93
N GLU A 550 3.31 -18.72 22.84
CA GLU A 550 2.34 -17.74 22.39
C GLU A 550 1.27 -18.39 21.51
N PRO A 551 0.02 -17.91 21.58
CA PRO A 551 -1.04 -18.38 20.71
C PRO A 551 -0.79 -17.91 19.27
N LEU A 552 -1.15 -18.75 18.30
CA LEU A 552 -1.19 -18.37 16.89
C LEU A 552 -2.20 -17.24 16.68
N ARG A 553 -1.76 -16.13 16.08
CA ARG A 553 -2.58 -14.95 15.78
C ARG A 553 -2.49 -14.61 14.30
N PRO A 554 -3.54 -13.99 13.72
CA PRO A 554 -3.47 -13.51 12.35
C PRO A 554 -2.30 -12.55 12.16
N MET A 555 -1.57 -12.69 11.06
CA MET A 555 -0.40 -11.87 10.75
C MET A 555 -0.69 -10.36 10.73
N ALA A 556 -1.93 -9.99 10.40
CA ALA A 556 -2.39 -8.60 10.49
C ALA A 556 -2.17 -7.96 11.87
N SER A 557 -2.18 -8.77 12.95
CA SER A 557 -2.04 -8.31 14.34
C SER A 557 -0.61 -8.15 14.83
N ILE A 558 0.40 -8.47 14.00
CA ILE A 558 1.82 -8.32 14.36
C ILE A 558 2.17 -6.84 14.42
N ALA A 559 2.77 -6.40 15.53
CA ALA A 559 3.04 -4.98 15.77
C ALA A 559 4.39 -4.50 15.19
N SER A 560 5.42 -5.37 15.15
CA SER A 560 6.78 -5.01 14.77
C SER A 560 6.99 -5.01 13.24
N GLY A 561 7.48 -3.89 12.67
CA GLY A 561 7.84 -3.78 11.25
C GLY A 561 8.96 -4.74 10.84
N GLY A 562 10.00 -4.86 11.66
CA GLY A 562 11.12 -5.77 11.39
C GLY A 562 10.71 -7.24 11.43
N GLU A 563 9.80 -7.66 12.32
CA GLU A 563 9.27 -9.02 12.34
C GLU A 563 8.46 -9.32 11.07
N LYS A 564 7.64 -8.37 10.62
CA LYS A 564 6.90 -8.49 9.36
C LYS A 564 7.83 -8.63 8.16
N ALA A 565 8.89 -7.81 8.08
CA ALA A 565 9.86 -7.86 7.00
C ALA A 565 10.63 -9.20 6.97
N ARG A 566 11.04 -9.72 8.14
CA ARG A 566 11.69 -11.04 8.25
C ARG A 566 10.75 -12.19 7.89
N LEU A 567 9.49 -12.08 8.29
CA LEU A 567 8.49 -13.09 7.91
C LEU A 567 8.23 -13.08 6.40
N MET A 568 8.16 -11.89 5.77
CA MET A 568 8.11 -11.80 4.30
C MET A 568 9.34 -12.40 3.65
N LEU A 569 10.53 -12.15 4.21
CA LEU A 569 11.75 -12.79 3.74
C LEU A 569 11.66 -14.33 3.89
N ALA A 570 11.18 -14.84 5.01
CA ALA A 570 10.98 -16.28 5.21
C ALA A 570 9.98 -16.88 4.21
N LEU A 571 8.86 -16.20 3.95
CA LEU A 571 7.87 -16.61 2.95
C LEU A 571 8.46 -16.67 1.53
N LYS A 572 9.31 -15.69 1.18
CA LYS A 572 10.00 -15.67 -0.12
C LYS A 572 11.13 -16.68 -0.21
N MET A 573 11.77 -17.00 0.90
CA MET A 573 12.81 -18.02 0.98
C MET A 573 12.25 -19.45 0.93
N ALA A 574 11.04 -19.67 1.44
CA ALA A 574 10.42 -20.98 1.51
C ALA A 574 10.45 -21.73 0.15
N PRO A 575 10.11 -21.11 -1.00
CA PRO A 575 10.20 -21.77 -2.30
C PRO A 575 11.62 -22.16 -2.70
N VAL A 576 12.61 -21.37 -2.29
CA VAL A 576 14.03 -21.56 -2.64
C VAL A 576 14.67 -22.68 -1.84
N MET A 577 14.07 -23.05 -0.69
CA MET A 577 14.58 -24.06 0.25
C MET A 577 14.08 -25.49 -0.03
N THR A 578 13.14 -25.67 -0.98
CA THR A 578 12.56 -26.96 -1.31
C THR A 578 13.12 -27.52 -2.61
N ASP A 579 13.44 -28.81 -2.65
CA ASP A 579 14.00 -29.49 -3.84
C ASP A 579 13.02 -29.52 -5.05
N ASP A 580 11.72 -29.28 -4.81
CA ASP A 580 10.69 -29.20 -5.84
C ASP A 580 10.70 -27.85 -6.61
N TYR A 581 11.58 -26.93 -6.23
CA TYR A 581 11.70 -25.61 -6.86
C TYR A 581 12.01 -25.68 -8.36
N ALA A 582 12.83 -26.64 -8.76
CA ALA A 582 13.24 -26.79 -10.16
C ALA A 582 12.10 -27.19 -11.11
N SER A 583 11.11 -27.96 -10.63
CA SER A 583 9.95 -28.38 -11.42
C SER A 583 8.85 -27.33 -11.51
N SER A 584 8.79 -26.42 -10.53
CA SER A 584 7.83 -25.29 -10.49
C SER A 584 8.34 -24.04 -11.21
N ARG A 585 9.61 -23.99 -11.60
CA ARG A 585 10.26 -22.81 -12.19
C ARG A 585 9.58 -22.33 -13.48
N ALA A 586 9.17 -23.25 -14.35
CA ALA A 586 8.52 -22.92 -15.63
C ALA A 586 7.14 -22.24 -15.46
N ASN A 587 6.45 -22.47 -14.33
CA ASN A 587 5.14 -21.85 -14.05
C ASN A 587 5.25 -20.57 -13.21
N ARG A 588 6.43 -20.26 -12.63
CA ARG A 588 6.67 -19.10 -11.75
C ARG A 588 7.21 -17.87 -12.49
N GLU A 589 7.74 -18.01 -13.68
CA GLU A 589 8.30 -16.89 -14.47
C GLU A 589 7.28 -15.78 -14.79
N LEU A 590 6.01 -16.06 -14.57
CA LEU A 590 4.91 -15.13 -14.85
C LEU A 590 4.33 -14.42 -13.60
N ALA A 591 4.68 -14.85 -12.39
CA ALA A 591 3.91 -14.48 -11.19
C ALA A 591 4.65 -13.66 -10.13
N SER A 592 5.97 -13.73 -10.01
CA SER A 592 6.69 -12.87 -9.07
C SER A 592 7.42 -11.76 -9.81
N GLY A 593 7.15 -10.52 -9.43
CA GLY A 593 7.94 -9.38 -9.88
C GLY A 593 9.43 -9.73 -9.74
N GLY A 594 10.21 -9.57 -10.81
CA GLY A 594 11.62 -9.91 -10.81
C GLY A 594 12.46 -9.13 -9.79
N ILE A 595 11.85 -8.19 -9.07
CA ILE A 595 12.52 -7.24 -8.20
C ILE A 595 11.85 -7.22 -6.83
N SER A 596 12.62 -7.54 -5.78
CA SER A 596 12.15 -7.44 -4.39
C SER A 596 12.86 -6.31 -3.65
N VAL A 597 12.10 -5.44 -3.03
CA VAL A 597 12.60 -4.32 -2.23
C VAL A 597 12.38 -4.64 -0.75
N PHE A 598 13.45 -4.62 0.05
CA PHE A 598 13.40 -4.83 1.49
C PHE A 598 13.84 -3.58 2.23
N ASP A 599 12.97 -3.10 3.10
CA ASP A 599 13.26 -2.00 4.04
C ASP A 599 13.09 -2.50 5.47
N GLU A 600 14.00 -2.09 6.36
CA GLU A 600 13.98 -2.41 7.79
C GLU A 600 13.99 -3.93 8.13
N VAL A 601 14.42 -4.81 7.20
CA VAL A 601 14.46 -6.26 7.45
C VAL A 601 15.42 -6.62 8.60
N ASP A 602 16.41 -5.78 8.83
CA ASP A 602 17.43 -5.87 9.88
C ASP A 602 17.10 -5.04 11.14
N SER A 603 15.90 -4.46 11.21
CA SER A 603 15.47 -3.65 12.36
C SER A 603 15.34 -4.51 13.62
N GLY A 604 15.95 -4.05 14.71
CA GLY A 604 15.86 -4.68 16.03
C GLY A 604 16.67 -5.99 16.18
N VAL A 605 17.62 -6.29 15.26
CA VAL A 605 18.43 -7.50 15.34
C VAL A 605 19.92 -7.19 15.44
N GLY A 606 20.69 -8.12 16.03
CA GLY A 606 22.14 -8.00 16.13
C GLY A 606 22.90 -8.57 14.93
N GLY A 607 24.20 -8.34 14.88
CA GLY A 607 25.05 -8.70 13.73
C GLY A 607 25.01 -10.19 13.35
N ARG A 608 24.83 -11.10 14.33
CA ARG A 608 24.74 -12.54 14.05
C ARG A 608 23.51 -12.89 13.21
N VAL A 609 22.36 -12.30 13.53
CA VAL A 609 21.12 -12.44 12.74
C VAL A 609 21.28 -11.71 11.40
N GLY A 610 21.94 -10.54 11.42
CA GLY A 610 22.25 -9.77 10.21
C GLY A 610 22.99 -10.58 9.15
N ALA A 611 23.99 -11.38 9.55
CA ALA A 611 24.70 -12.26 8.61
C ALA A 611 23.76 -13.28 7.95
N ARG A 612 22.84 -13.89 8.70
CA ARG A 612 21.84 -14.83 8.16
C ARG A 612 20.84 -14.15 7.24
N ILE A 613 20.39 -12.95 7.60
CA ILE A 613 19.53 -12.13 6.73
C ILE A 613 20.26 -11.82 5.42
N GLY A 614 21.51 -11.38 5.47
CA GLY A 614 22.33 -11.12 4.28
C GLY A 614 22.47 -12.35 3.39
N HIS A 615 22.73 -13.51 3.98
CA HIS A 615 22.79 -14.79 3.25
C HIS A 615 21.43 -15.15 2.63
N ALA A 616 20.32 -14.98 3.34
CA ALA A 616 18.98 -15.23 2.83
C ALA A 616 18.66 -14.34 1.64
N LEU A 617 18.91 -13.03 1.73
CA LEU A 617 18.72 -12.09 0.64
C LEU A 617 19.53 -12.45 -0.61
N ARG A 618 20.80 -12.84 -0.42
CA ARG A 618 21.67 -13.27 -1.52
C ARG A 618 21.21 -14.59 -2.15
N ARG A 619 20.69 -15.54 -1.36
CA ARG A 619 20.08 -16.76 -1.91
C ARG A 619 18.86 -16.47 -2.79
N LEU A 620 18.05 -15.47 -2.48
CA LEU A 620 16.97 -15.04 -3.37
C LEU A 620 17.47 -14.61 -4.75
N THR A 621 18.66 -14.00 -4.83
CA THR A 621 19.23 -13.56 -6.12
C THR A 621 19.91 -14.70 -6.89
N THR A 622 20.52 -15.64 -6.21
CA THR A 622 21.27 -16.74 -6.85
C THR A 622 20.36 -17.89 -7.25
N THR A 623 19.53 -18.38 -6.33
CA THR A 623 18.63 -19.52 -6.56
C THR A 623 17.26 -19.06 -7.04
N GLY A 624 16.74 -17.93 -6.51
CA GLY A 624 15.44 -17.36 -6.88
C GLY A 624 15.44 -16.54 -8.17
N SER A 625 16.61 -16.26 -8.76
CA SER A 625 16.79 -15.44 -9.98
C SER A 625 16.14 -14.05 -9.90
N GLN A 626 15.98 -13.49 -8.70
CA GLN A 626 15.38 -12.17 -8.47
C GLN A 626 16.47 -11.10 -8.28
N GLN A 627 16.18 -9.87 -8.67
CA GLN A 627 16.95 -8.71 -8.19
C GLN A 627 16.42 -8.33 -6.81
N VAL A 628 17.33 -8.06 -5.88
CA VAL A 628 16.99 -7.62 -4.54
C VAL A 628 17.60 -6.24 -4.26
N LEU A 629 16.76 -5.30 -3.84
CA LEU A 629 17.15 -4.00 -3.31
C LEU A 629 16.93 -4.01 -1.79
N CYS A 630 18.00 -3.84 -1.01
CA CYS A 630 17.90 -3.91 0.46
C CYS A 630 18.49 -2.66 1.10
N VAL A 631 17.67 -1.93 1.86
CA VAL A 631 18.13 -0.88 2.76
C VAL A 631 18.57 -1.53 4.07
N THR A 632 19.80 -1.27 4.49
CA THR A 632 20.36 -1.88 5.69
C THR A 632 21.21 -0.89 6.50
N HIS A 633 21.23 -1.10 7.80
CA HIS A 633 22.16 -0.45 8.72
C HIS A 633 23.17 -1.43 9.30
N LEU A 634 23.05 -2.73 8.99
CA LEU A 634 23.96 -3.77 9.48
C LEU A 634 25.13 -4.04 8.51
N PRO A 635 26.38 -3.98 8.97
CA PRO A 635 27.55 -4.27 8.16
C PRO A 635 27.56 -5.70 7.61
N GLN A 636 26.98 -6.66 8.33
CA GLN A 636 26.87 -8.06 7.91
C GLN A 636 25.97 -8.24 6.69
N VAL A 637 24.87 -7.49 6.60
CA VAL A 637 24.00 -7.49 5.43
C VAL A 637 24.67 -6.78 4.27
N ALA A 638 25.31 -5.63 4.54
CA ALA A 638 26.04 -4.85 3.55
C ALA A 638 27.18 -5.66 2.91
N ALA A 639 27.88 -6.50 3.67
CA ALA A 639 28.94 -7.37 3.18
C ALA A 639 28.45 -8.41 2.15
N CYS A 640 27.17 -8.84 2.22
CA CYS A 640 26.60 -9.83 1.31
C CYS A 640 26.16 -9.26 -0.05
N GLY A 641 26.07 -7.92 -0.22
CA GLY A 641 25.60 -7.28 -1.46
C GLY A 641 26.52 -7.54 -2.66
N ASP A 642 25.98 -7.69 -3.84
CA ASP A 642 26.74 -7.70 -5.09
C ASP A 642 27.10 -6.25 -5.48
N THR A 643 26.16 -5.34 -5.34
CA THR A 643 26.33 -3.89 -5.53
C THR A 643 26.09 -3.16 -4.22
N HIS A 644 26.92 -2.15 -3.92
CA HIS A 644 26.81 -1.36 -2.72
C HIS A 644 26.62 0.12 -3.06
N LEU A 645 25.52 0.70 -2.62
CA LEU A 645 25.16 2.10 -2.80
C LEU A 645 25.22 2.81 -1.44
N ILE A 646 25.91 3.93 -1.37
CA ILE A 646 25.95 4.78 -0.18
C ILE A 646 25.06 6.01 -0.40
N VAL A 647 24.21 6.27 0.56
CA VAL A 647 23.37 7.47 0.60
C VAL A 647 23.92 8.43 1.65
N SER A 648 24.32 9.60 1.22
CA SER A 648 24.87 10.67 2.06
C SER A 648 24.13 11.97 1.89
N LYS A 649 24.18 12.82 2.92
CA LYS A 649 23.71 14.22 2.83
C LYS A 649 24.91 15.13 2.72
N SER A 650 24.86 16.06 1.77
CA SER A 650 25.84 17.13 1.60
C SER A 650 25.11 18.49 1.52
N PRO A 651 25.79 19.58 1.88
CA PRO A 651 25.30 20.90 1.52
C PRO A 651 25.16 20.97 -0.01
N ASP A 652 24.13 21.65 -0.51
CA ASP A 652 23.94 21.89 -1.93
C ASP A 652 24.80 23.12 -2.32
N ASP A 653 25.79 22.93 -3.16
CA ASP A 653 26.70 24.00 -3.57
C ASP A 653 25.99 25.13 -4.36
N ASP A 654 24.83 24.83 -4.98
CA ASP A 654 24.05 25.76 -5.81
C ASP A 654 22.88 26.44 -5.07
N ALA A 655 22.61 26.14 -3.81
CA ALA A 655 21.42 26.63 -3.12
C ALA A 655 21.69 26.96 -1.64
N ASP A 656 21.92 28.26 -1.32
CA ASP A 656 21.83 28.91 0.01
C ASP A 656 21.85 27.97 1.25
N GLY A 657 22.86 27.08 1.36
CA GLY A 657 23.03 26.19 2.52
C GLY A 657 22.01 25.05 2.63
N ARG A 658 21.31 24.72 1.58
CA ARG A 658 20.36 23.58 1.54
C ARG A 658 21.10 22.25 1.54
N THR A 659 20.38 21.24 2.01
CA THR A 659 20.88 19.87 2.00
C THR A 659 20.42 19.15 0.74
N THR A 660 21.36 18.49 0.05
CA THR A 660 21.07 17.55 -1.03
C THR A 660 21.43 16.12 -0.61
N ILE A 661 20.80 15.16 -1.24
CA ILE A 661 21.14 13.72 -1.08
C ILE A 661 22.01 13.34 -2.26
N ASP A 662 23.15 12.76 -1.95
CA ASP A 662 24.08 12.17 -2.90
C ASP A 662 24.07 10.63 -2.73
N ILE A 663 23.91 9.92 -3.86
CA ILE A 663 23.83 8.47 -3.91
C ILE A 663 24.98 7.98 -4.80
N ARG A 664 25.95 7.28 -4.19
CA ARG A 664 27.13 6.80 -4.88
C ARG A 664 27.26 5.30 -4.83
N ARG A 665 27.63 4.71 -5.94
CA ARG A 665 28.03 3.30 -6.02
C ARG A 665 29.48 3.16 -5.53
N ILE A 666 29.71 2.10 -4.79
CA ILE A 666 31.07 1.69 -4.39
C ILE A 666 31.57 0.64 -5.39
N ASP A 667 32.56 0.99 -6.18
CA ASP A 667 33.11 0.09 -7.20
C ASP A 667 34.34 -0.68 -6.74
N SER A 668 35.08 -0.19 -5.73
CA SER A 668 36.30 -0.84 -5.23
C SER A 668 36.06 -1.64 -3.94
N ARG A 669 36.74 -2.75 -3.81
CA ARG A 669 36.74 -3.56 -2.58
C ARG A 669 37.22 -2.75 -1.37
N ASP A 670 38.24 -1.93 -1.55
CA ASP A 670 38.83 -1.13 -0.45
C ASP A 670 37.82 -0.10 0.09
N SER A 671 37.13 0.60 -0.80
CA SER A 671 36.06 1.55 -0.42
C SER A 671 34.88 0.86 0.25
N ARG A 672 34.56 -0.37 -0.16
CA ARG A 672 33.51 -1.18 0.45
C ARG A 672 33.90 -1.61 1.86
N VAL A 673 35.14 -2.07 2.04
CA VAL A 673 35.69 -2.43 3.36
C VAL A 673 35.69 -1.20 4.26
N GLU A 674 36.02 -0.03 3.75
CA GLU A 674 36.02 1.20 4.51
C GLU A 674 34.61 1.58 5.00
N GLU A 675 33.60 1.50 4.13
CA GLU A 675 32.21 1.75 4.53
C GLU A 675 31.73 0.73 5.57
N ILE A 676 32.02 -0.57 5.38
CA ILE A 676 31.67 -1.62 6.33
C ILE A 676 32.37 -1.39 7.67
N SER A 677 33.65 -0.93 7.67
CA SER A 677 34.38 -0.56 8.87
C SER A 677 33.75 0.62 9.61
N GLN A 678 33.29 1.64 8.86
CA GLN A 678 32.56 2.77 9.44
C GLN A 678 31.22 2.33 10.04
N MET A 679 30.50 1.42 9.39
CA MET A 679 29.26 0.84 9.91
C MET A 679 29.49 0.01 11.19
N LEU A 680 30.65 -0.63 11.35
CA LEU A 680 31.06 -1.32 12.59
C LEU A 680 31.37 -0.35 13.74
N GLY A 681 31.53 0.94 13.45
CA GLY A 681 31.87 1.94 14.45
C GLY A 681 33.33 1.83 14.97
N ILE A 682 34.16 1.09 14.28
CA ILE A 682 35.58 0.83 14.61
C ILE A 682 36.41 1.50 13.51
N GLY A 683 36.91 2.72 13.76
CA GLY A 683 37.64 3.51 12.76
C GLY A 683 39.07 3.13 12.50
N ASP A 684 39.61 2.10 13.17
CA ASP A 684 41.04 1.73 13.20
C ASP A 684 41.34 0.52 12.31
N VAL A 685 42.60 0.10 12.33
CA VAL A 685 43.12 -1.08 11.62
C VAL A 685 42.30 -2.33 11.94
N GLU A 686 41.92 -2.52 13.20
CA GLU A 686 41.06 -3.63 13.65
C GLU A 686 39.67 -3.62 13.00
N GLY A 687 39.07 -2.44 12.75
CA GLY A 687 37.82 -2.30 12.04
C GLY A 687 37.91 -2.73 10.58
N ARG A 688 39.00 -2.38 9.91
CA ARG A 688 39.27 -2.81 8.52
C ARG A 688 39.53 -4.32 8.43
N GLU A 689 40.25 -4.92 9.40
CA GLU A 689 40.41 -6.36 9.44
C GLU A 689 39.08 -7.09 9.66
N SER A 690 38.26 -6.60 10.57
CA SER A 690 36.92 -7.15 10.82
C SER A 690 36.01 -7.01 9.61
N ALA A 691 36.06 -5.88 8.91
CA ALA A 691 35.28 -5.62 7.67
C ALA A 691 35.77 -6.54 6.54
N ASN A 692 37.09 -6.74 6.38
CA ASN A 692 37.62 -7.68 5.40
C ASN A 692 37.18 -9.12 5.70
N ARG A 693 37.20 -9.54 6.96
CA ARG A 693 36.73 -10.87 7.37
C ARG A 693 35.25 -11.07 7.01
N LEU A 694 34.41 -10.10 7.32
CA LEU A 694 32.99 -10.16 6.95
C LEU A 694 32.78 -10.26 5.43
N ALA A 695 33.54 -9.49 4.64
CA ALA A 695 33.46 -9.54 3.18
C ALA A 695 33.93 -10.91 2.65
N ASP A 696 34.99 -11.49 3.23
CA ASP A 696 35.51 -12.81 2.83
C ASP A 696 34.58 -13.94 3.26
N GLU A 697 33.98 -13.89 4.45
CA GLU A 697 32.96 -14.82 4.91
C GLU A 697 31.71 -14.77 4.00
N ALA A 698 31.28 -13.58 3.59
CA ALA A 698 30.17 -13.41 2.69
C ALA A 698 30.45 -14.01 1.30
N VAL A 699 31.69 -13.90 0.80
CA VAL A 699 32.08 -14.53 -0.48
C VAL A 699 32.19 -16.05 -0.31
N ALA A 700 32.82 -16.53 0.76
CA ALA A 700 33.02 -17.98 1.01
C ALA A 700 31.69 -18.73 1.19
N ALA A 701 30.67 -18.09 1.73
CA ALA A 701 29.34 -18.71 1.92
C ALA A 701 28.61 -19.03 0.60
N PHE A 702 29.05 -18.48 -0.54
CA PHE A 702 28.43 -18.63 -1.86
C PHE A 702 29.36 -19.15 -2.95
N SER A 703 30.65 -19.41 -2.62
CA SER A 703 31.60 -20.14 -3.46
C SER A 703 31.45 -21.63 -3.30
#